data_3cd98770d5eb332e45ee7dc29dd757ed
#
_entry.id   3cd98770d5eb332e45ee7dc29dd757ed
#
_cell.length_a   1.000
_cell.length_b   1.000
_cell.length_c   1.000
_cell.angle_alpha   90.00
_cell.angle_beta   90.00
_cell.angle_gamma   90.00
#
_symmetry.space_group_name_H-M   'P 1'
#
loop_
_entity.id
_entity.type
_entity.pdbx_description
1 polymer ?
#
loop_
_entity_poly.entity_id
_entity_poly.type
_entity_poly.pdbx_seq_one_letter_code
_entity_poly.pdbx_strand_id
1 'polypeptide(L)'
;MADLLAPIMSRYTHYAMTGDGIPEINSLSYLSFESGYTDPLPAQRLALILVEPRLFEPTGNPAFRADLMRCLQRFKGDLRAEGLLTRFISANIYRGPVHKDGRIVLALRRFFQEVKASFVNFEGLILLGNFPEASLVRRVSWCPGFLNPRQLIVGTELISSRAEIVLADLTGNWENLYQQANFDAEDITATPDTATTAAGWFDGESVRNCDFTSTRFTVRRSSTFRDAFFIDDTTHTVLENRTSPNPLLRVRLRQAEQNNEVDLSDRSLVNILSRPDISVSRINAFRAAVNPNPSLTGTGGETFLDAAGNPQTVPSPTPLFNEGNQHNELFNFNDIDLERRLMISYFNRNHRFRNGAFSNLPFRASVVSGTTDFNPDRYEGLVNAAASDFQPCVKTANADLRQYVQFHKTPAVLKYIIAHSDARSSTFRDGYDVAAFTTEVGGAPLRWIFRSGQYSPSFEGLGGGADIFTHRALWHYNTLQHAGASLIIHGGCNVNSVDETQSDIYTTSRYAHWNNAEGILWFTNCVALFSRAKGFNDAPNGFTDGYRLSDRANFGSCWKTYFNAQANDGGLSTYNIQRKRAYFWSINGDWTLRLRNGNGLGILSLEGGLRSEEVHPNRAWIDGWNFDAALNKIRGIGDIDGDGLDEFVVTSDWGIGLLKYDGIHFRALMTAPRDTWFGGWRYDATINPGRDRIVGVHNFTGTPRNEVMIWSSWGICTLEYNGASLFPSRIYANGTRLGGWLINTSDNVYCGSGQFDADPRKDVVLMSPWGLGIISLQGGNHVYMAPNGTRLGGWLLNSGDNTVRLIADLDGDGMDEIVISSPWGIGVLKMVGGALTSVAMHPNAENLGGYTVHNSHTFALADNLRKGVEKQILVMDGAGIHMLGLTGNRLTRLAFAANGTRIDGWVIDTSNNRLQPAGDMKGDRMAEFVIRSPWGIGIMGVDAANRVRCYSMLPNNSMLNDWYLQSGDVIVGFGNLSGGTDRKELLIVKPLLVG
;
A
#
# COMPACT_ATOMS: atom_id res chain seq x y z
N MET A 1 25.01 16.41 10.28
CA MET A 1 24.12 16.73 11.42
C MET A 1 24.39 15.71 12.51
N ALA A 2 24.30 16.10 13.80
CA ALA A 2 24.51 15.15 14.87
C ALA A 2 23.32 14.17 14.94
N ASP A 3 23.62 12.90 15.22
CA ASP A 3 22.60 11.89 15.48
C ASP A 3 21.92 12.20 16.82
N LEU A 4 20.69 12.71 16.80
CA LEU A 4 19.95 13.08 18.01
C LEU A 4 19.33 11.85 18.70
N LEU A 5 19.14 10.73 17.98
CA LEU A 5 18.53 9.53 18.53
C LEU A 5 19.55 8.63 19.24
N ALA A 6 20.78 8.55 18.74
CA ALA A 6 21.82 7.70 19.32
C ALA A 6 22.11 8.01 20.81
N PRO A 7 22.19 9.29 21.25
CA PRO A 7 22.34 9.60 22.67
C PRO A 7 21.15 9.13 23.53
N ILE A 8 19.93 9.16 22.97
CA ILE A 8 18.73 8.66 23.68
C ILE A 8 18.81 7.13 23.78
N MET A 9 19.17 6.45 22.70
CA MET A 9 19.35 5.00 22.67
C MET A 9 20.41 4.54 23.67
N SER A 10 21.53 5.27 23.78
CA SER A 10 22.61 4.92 24.71
C SER A 10 22.20 4.99 26.18
N ARG A 11 21.23 5.84 26.51
CA ARG A 11 20.68 5.95 27.87
C ARG A 11 19.63 4.90 28.22
N TYR A 12 19.20 4.08 27.26
CA TYR A 12 18.11 3.14 27.46
C TYR A 12 18.40 2.12 28.57
N THR A 13 19.63 1.69 28.74
CA THR A 13 20.03 0.79 29.82
C THR A 13 19.79 1.40 31.22
N HIS A 14 19.80 2.71 31.35
CA HIS A 14 19.45 3.40 32.59
C HIS A 14 17.98 3.24 32.97
N TYR A 15 17.10 3.21 31.98
CA TYR A 15 15.67 3.06 32.23
C TYR A 15 15.27 1.66 32.65
N ALA A 16 16.06 0.70 32.21
CA ALA A 16 15.85 -0.71 32.50
C ALA A 16 16.44 -1.15 33.85
N MET A 17 17.20 -0.29 34.49
CA MET A 17 17.75 -0.58 35.80
C MET A 17 16.63 -0.49 36.86
N THR A 18 16.41 -1.58 37.51
CA THR A 18 15.52 -1.66 38.65
C THR A 18 16.25 -1.28 39.93
N GLY A 19 15.52 -1.01 40.97
CA GLY A 19 16.12 -0.69 42.30
C GLY A 19 16.99 -1.79 42.89
N ASP A 20 16.90 -3.01 42.36
CA ASP A 20 17.76 -4.16 42.67
C ASP A 20 19.02 -4.25 41.81
N GLY A 21 19.21 -3.33 40.85
CA GLY A 21 20.41 -3.24 40.05
C GLY A 21 20.52 -4.27 38.91
N ILE A 22 19.48 -5.04 38.68
CA ILE A 22 19.47 -6.05 37.60
C ILE A 22 19.06 -5.39 36.27
N PRO A 23 19.96 -5.25 35.31
CA PRO A 23 19.60 -4.72 34.00
C PRO A 23 18.81 -5.77 33.22
N GLU A 24 17.61 -5.43 32.85
CA GLU A 24 16.72 -6.30 32.10
C GLU A 24 16.77 -6.04 30.59
N ILE A 25 17.46 -4.99 30.19
CA ILE A 25 17.62 -4.58 28.81
C ILE A 25 19.09 -4.42 28.51
N ASN A 26 19.52 -5.06 27.44
CA ASN A 26 20.90 -5.06 27.06
C ASN A 26 21.31 -3.88 26.20
N SER A 27 20.61 -3.63 25.12
CA SER A 27 21.00 -2.57 24.20
C SER A 27 19.92 -2.24 23.18
N LEU A 28 19.96 -0.99 22.73
CA LEU A 28 19.34 -0.54 21.49
C LEU A 28 20.46 -0.19 20.52
N SER A 29 20.37 -0.65 19.28
CA SER A 29 21.31 -0.34 18.21
C SER A 29 20.60 -0.22 16.87
N TYR A 30 21.14 0.54 15.96
CA TYR A 30 20.61 0.60 14.60
C TYR A 30 20.81 -0.74 13.88
N LEU A 31 19.85 -1.12 13.04
CA LEU A 31 20.08 -2.21 12.08
C LEU A 31 21.17 -1.81 11.07
N SER A 32 21.84 -2.80 10.52
CA SER A 32 23.03 -2.62 9.66
C SER A 32 22.81 -1.70 8.46
N PHE A 33 21.61 -1.62 7.93
CA PHE A 33 21.27 -0.75 6.81
C PHE A 33 20.93 0.70 7.22
N GLU A 34 20.98 1.03 8.51
CA GLU A 34 20.80 2.40 9.01
C GLU A 34 22.12 3.21 9.00
N SER A 35 23.25 2.57 8.72
CA SER A 35 24.54 3.24 8.65
C SER A 35 24.57 4.26 7.51
N GLY A 36 25.04 5.49 7.80
CA GLY A 36 25.17 6.56 6.81
C GLY A 36 23.98 7.51 6.67
N TYR A 37 22.91 7.31 7.42
CA TYR A 37 21.79 8.24 7.43
C TYR A 37 22.03 9.42 8.36
N THR A 38 21.72 10.61 7.87
CA THR A 38 21.56 11.79 8.74
C THR A 38 20.22 11.70 9.45
N ASP A 39 20.19 12.07 10.73
CA ASP A 39 18.92 12.10 11.48
C ASP A 39 17.92 13.03 10.82
N PRO A 40 16.62 12.66 10.90
CA PRO A 40 15.56 13.56 10.50
C PRO A 40 15.63 14.85 11.35
N LEU A 41 15.34 15.95 10.71
CA LEU A 41 15.14 17.19 11.44
C LEU A 41 13.97 17.00 12.44
N PRO A 42 14.01 17.57 13.64
CA PRO A 42 12.97 17.40 14.66
C PRO A 42 11.56 17.68 14.19
N ALA A 43 11.40 18.50 13.14
CA ALA A 43 10.12 18.83 12.53
C ALA A 43 9.60 17.78 11.52
N GLN A 44 10.42 16.82 11.11
CA GLN A 44 9.99 15.79 10.16
C GLN A 44 9.18 14.70 10.84
N ARG A 45 8.23 14.12 10.09
CA ARG A 45 7.42 12.99 10.56
C ARG A 45 8.31 11.77 10.79
N LEU A 46 8.28 11.21 11.98
CA LEU A 46 9.13 10.09 12.38
C LEU A 46 8.32 8.91 12.91
N ALA A 47 8.65 7.72 12.47
CA ALA A 47 8.24 6.46 13.10
C ALA A 47 9.45 5.61 13.48
N LEU A 48 9.34 4.89 14.59
CA LEU A 48 10.35 3.90 14.99
C LEU A 48 9.84 2.49 14.69
N ILE A 49 10.72 1.65 14.18
CA ILE A 49 10.51 0.22 14.04
C ILE A 49 11.50 -0.49 14.95
N LEU A 50 11.00 -0.99 16.07
CA LEU A 50 11.80 -1.78 16.98
C LEU A 50 11.77 -3.23 16.53
N VAL A 51 12.93 -3.83 16.37
CA VAL A 51 13.09 -5.16 15.83
C VAL A 51 13.73 -6.08 16.86
N GLU A 52 13.11 -7.22 17.08
CA GLU A 52 13.66 -8.27 17.96
C GLU A 52 14.92 -8.87 17.31
N PRO A 53 16.08 -8.83 17.99
CA PRO A 53 17.35 -9.30 17.40
C PRO A 53 17.35 -10.77 17.03
N ARG A 54 16.58 -11.62 17.71
CA ARG A 54 16.43 -13.05 17.45
C ARG A 54 16.08 -13.35 15.99
N LEU A 55 15.32 -12.48 15.35
CA LEU A 55 14.97 -12.60 13.93
C LEU A 55 16.19 -12.59 12.99
N PHE A 56 17.30 -12.03 13.43
CA PHE A 56 18.55 -11.89 12.65
C PHE A 56 19.74 -12.67 13.23
N GLU A 57 19.53 -13.43 14.28
CA GLU A 57 20.55 -14.34 14.79
C GLU A 57 20.94 -15.41 13.74
N PRO A 58 22.17 -15.94 13.78
CA PRO A 58 22.69 -16.90 12.79
C PRO A 58 22.06 -18.30 12.92
N THR A 59 20.87 -18.41 13.47
CA THR A 59 20.08 -19.65 13.58
C THR A 59 19.17 -19.81 12.36
N GLY A 60 18.86 -21.05 12.00
CA GLY A 60 18.00 -21.36 10.87
C GLY A 60 18.63 -21.09 9.49
N ASN A 61 17.79 -20.97 8.47
CA ASN A 61 18.21 -20.80 7.08
C ASN A 61 18.71 -19.35 6.82
N PRO A 62 19.99 -19.17 6.39
CA PRO A 62 20.54 -17.85 6.13
C PRO A 62 19.84 -17.10 4.99
N ALA A 63 19.23 -17.81 4.01
CA ALA A 63 18.50 -17.17 2.93
C ALA A 63 17.26 -16.44 3.45
N PHE A 64 16.47 -17.06 4.32
CA PHE A 64 15.28 -16.40 4.89
C PHE A 64 15.64 -15.17 5.76
N ARG A 65 16.77 -15.24 6.47
CA ARG A 65 17.29 -14.09 7.22
C ARG A 65 17.66 -12.94 6.28
N ALA A 66 18.37 -13.23 5.19
CA ALA A 66 18.74 -12.22 4.19
C ALA A 66 17.50 -11.64 3.48
N ASP A 67 16.52 -12.49 3.14
CA ASP A 67 15.28 -12.08 2.52
C ASP A 67 14.47 -11.17 3.43
N LEU A 68 14.35 -11.50 4.70
CA LEU A 68 13.67 -10.64 5.67
C LEU A 68 14.37 -9.27 5.77
N MET A 69 15.71 -9.25 5.81
CA MET A 69 16.47 -7.99 5.82
C MET A 69 16.16 -7.13 4.59
N ARG A 70 16.13 -7.74 3.38
CA ARG A 70 15.75 -7.02 2.15
C ARG A 70 14.31 -6.49 2.20
N CYS A 71 13.39 -7.28 2.77
CA CYS A 71 12.01 -6.83 2.97
C CYS A 71 11.93 -5.60 3.88
N LEU A 72 12.72 -5.56 4.97
CA LEU A 72 12.74 -4.40 5.88
C LEU A 72 13.38 -3.17 5.23
N GLN A 73 14.43 -3.35 4.43
CA GLN A 73 15.03 -2.25 3.65
C GLN A 73 14.02 -1.66 2.67
N ARG A 74 13.30 -2.53 1.94
CA ARG A 74 12.23 -2.11 1.03
C ARG A 74 11.10 -1.41 1.78
N PHE A 75 10.65 -1.96 2.91
CA PHE A 75 9.64 -1.34 3.76
C PHE A 75 10.05 0.06 4.23
N LYS A 76 11.33 0.26 4.57
CA LYS A 76 11.87 1.60 4.87
C LYS A 76 11.73 2.54 3.67
N GLY A 77 12.04 2.07 2.47
CA GLY A 77 11.86 2.82 1.22
C GLY A 77 10.41 3.22 1.00
N ASP A 78 9.48 2.28 1.16
CA ASP A 78 8.04 2.51 1.01
C ASP A 78 7.53 3.60 1.96
N LEU A 79 7.90 3.54 3.24
CA LEU A 79 7.51 4.54 4.24
C LEU A 79 8.10 5.91 3.94
N ARG A 80 9.36 5.96 3.48
CA ARG A 80 10.01 7.19 3.06
C ARG A 80 9.31 7.83 1.85
N ALA A 81 8.92 7.02 0.87
CA ALA A 81 8.16 7.50 -0.29
C ALA A 81 6.82 8.13 0.11
N GLU A 82 6.24 7.68 1.21
CA GLU A 82 5.04 8.28 1.79
C GLU A 82 5.30 9.50 2.69
N GLY A 83 6.53 9.96 2.77
CA GLY A 83 6.95 11.12 3.58
C GLY A 83 7.04 10.82 5.07
N LEU A 84 7.18 9.55 5.45
CA LEU A 84 7.37 9.13 6.83
C LEU A 84 8.81 8.62 7.00
N LEU A 85 9.63 9.38 7.69
CA LEU A 85 10.96 8.93 8.03
C LEU A 85 10.92 7.84 9.09
N THR A 86 11.78 6.86 8.95
CA THR A 86 11.82 5.73 9.87
C THR A 86 13.23 5.44 10.35
N ARG A 87 13.31 4.90 11.56
CA ARG A 87 14.54 4.32 12.11
C ARG A 87 14.26 2.90 12.56
N PHE A 88 15.05 1.97 12.07
CA PHE A 88 15.00 0.57 12.44
C PHE A 88 16.03 0.30 13.53
N ILE A 89 15.53 -0.09 14.69
CA ILE A 89 16.31 -0.27 15.90
C ILE A 89 16.24 -1.73 16.34
N SER A 90 17.37 -2.39 16.39
CA SER A 90 17.50 -3.69 17.06
C SER A 90 17.41 -3.47 18.57
N ALA A 91 16.41 -4.05 19.19
CA ALA A 91 16.14 -3.90 20.61
C ALA A 91 16.38 -5.22 21.35
N ASN A 92 17.53 -5.35 21.95
CA ASN A 92 17.87 -6.52 22.78
C ASN A 92 17.32 -6.32 24.18
N ILE A 93 16.08 -6.75 24.38
CA ILE A 93 15.30 -6.51 25.59
C ILE A 93 15.22 -7.70 26.55
N TYR A 94 15.60 -8.91 26.10
CA TYR A 94 15.51 -10.11 26.90
C TYR A 94 16.86 -10.61 27.34
N ARG A 95 16.95 -11.03 28.57
CA ARG A 95 18.12 -11.74 29.11
C ARG A 95 17.72 -13.07 29.73
N GLY A 96 18.14 -14.16 29.11
CA GLY A 96 17.91 -15.48 29.65
C GLY A 96 16.44 -15.89 29.72
N PRO A 97 16.14 -16.94 30.47
CA PRO A 97 14.83 -17.58 30.46
C PRO A 97 13.75 -16.87 31.28
N VAL A 98 14.10 -15.93 32.13
CA VAL A 98 13.15 -15.19 32.97
C VAL A 98 13.06 -13.77 32.49
N HIS A 99 11.89 -13.38 32.02
CA HIS A 99 11.61 -12.05 31.54
C HIS A 99 10.86 -11.23 32.60
N LYS A 100 11.11 -9.93 32.61
CA LYS A 100 10.46 -8.93 33.47
C LYS A 100 9.70 -7.95 32.58
N ASP A 101 8.60 -8.41 32.00
CA ASP A 101 7.87 -7.70 30.94
C ASP A 101 7.41 -6.31 31.37
N GLY A 102 6.92 -6.17 32.59
CA GLY A 102 6.47 -4.88 33.10
C GLY A 102 7.56 -3.83 33.19
N ARG A 103 8.74 -4.23 33.63
CA ARG A 103 9.90 -3.34 33.70
C ARG A 103 10.41 -2.94 32.32
N ILE A 104 10.37 -3.89 31.37
CA ILE A 104 10.73 -3.63 29.96
C ILE A 104 9.72 -2.67 29.34
N VAL A 105 8.42 -2.85 29.59
CA VAL A 105 7.38 -1.95 29.12
C VAL A 105 7.60 -0.52 29.65
N LEU A 106 7.92 -0.37 30.94
CA LEU A 106 8.22 0.94 31.52
C LEU A 106 9.48 1.58 30.92
N ALA A 107 10.53 0.78 30.69
CA ALA A 107 11.75 1.25 30.06
C ALA A 107 11.52 1.69 28.60
N LEU A 108 10.77 0.91 27.83
CA LEU A 108 10.37 1.26 26.45
C LEU A 108 9.56 2.56 26.44
N ARG A 109 8.57 2.67 27.35
CA ARG A 109 7.76 3.86 27.48
C ARG A 109 8.61 5.10 27.73
N ARG A 110 9.58 5.02 28.65
CA ARG A 110 10.50 6.12 28.97
C ARG A 110 11.38 6.51 27.79
N PHE A 111 11.87 5.53 27.05
CA PHE A 111 12.59 5.76 25.81
C PHE A 111 11.73 6.53 24.80
N PHE A 112 10.45 6.14 24.60
CA PHE A 112 9.56 6.84 23.69
C PHE A 112 9.20 8.24 24.15
N GLN A 113 9.08 8.48 25.45
CA GLN A 113 8.90 9.82 26.02
C GLN A 113 10.07 10.76 25.65
N GLU A 114 11.31 10.30 25.77
CA GLU A 114 12.47 11.08 25.37
C GLU A 114 12.57 11.31 23.85
N VAL A 115 12.22 10.30 23.07
CA VAL A 115 12.12 10.46 21.61
C VAL A 115 11.07 11.53 21.28
N LYS A 116 9.88 11.47 21.88
CA LYS A 116 8.81 12.46 21.66
C LYS A 116 9.22 13.87 22.06
N ALA A 117 9.94 14.01 23.15
CA ALA A 117 10.48 15.30 23.59
C ALA A 117 11.49 15.90 22.61
N SER A 118 12.26 15.05 21.92
CA SER A 118 13.29 15.46 20.97
C SER A 118 12.76 15.61 19.53
N PHE A 119 11.71 14.88 19.19
CA PHE A 119 11.11 14.85 17.87
C PHE A 119 9.61 15.12 17.97
N VAL A 120 9.23 16.38 17.81
CA VAL A 120 7.83 16.86 17.99
C VAL A 120 6.84 16.04 17.13
N ASN A 121 7.25 15.69 15.91
CA ASN A 121 6.44 14.91 14.96
C ASN A 121 6.72 13.40 15.02
N PHE A 122 7.16 12.89 16.15
CA PHE A 122 7.18 11.44 16.39
C PHE A 122 5.74 10.92 16.42
N GLU A 123 5.39 10.14 15.38
CA GLU A 123 4.00 9.71 15.13
C GLU A 123 3.67 8.34 15.69
N GLY A 124 4.67 7.46 15.81
CA GLY A 124 4.40 6.13 16.31
C GLY A 124 5.53 5.13 16.17
N LEU A 125 5.22 3.92 16.60
CA LEU A 125 6.14 2.80 16.57
C LEU A 125 5.46 1.51 16.05
N ILE A 126 6.27 0.65 15.46
CA ILE A 126 5.93 -0.74 15.14
C ILE A 126 6.87 -1.63 15.93
N LEU A 127 6.31 -2.56 16.69
CA LEU A 127 7.05 -3.60 17.39
C LEU A 127 7.09 -4.84 16.51
N LEU A 128 8.28 -5.16 15.98
CA LEU A 128 8.49 -6.26 15.05
C LEU A 128 9.18 -7.44 15.76
N GLY A 129 8.46 -8.50 15.96
CA GLY A 129 8.88 -9.66 16.75
C GLY A 129 8.15 -9.75 18.09
N ASN A 130 8.65 -10.60 18.96
CA ASN A 130 8.04 -10.91 20.26
C ASN A 130 8.45 -9.88 21.33
N PHE A 131 7.73 -8.80 21.42
CA PHE A 131 7.91 -7.76 22.42
C PHE A 131 6.94 -7.93 23.57
N PRO A 132 7.32 -7.52 24.81
CA PRO A 132 6.46 -7.58 25.97
C PRO A 132 5.19 -6.75 25.76
N GLU A 133 4.12 -7.18 26.38
CA GLU A 133 2.81 -6.58 26.30
C GLU A 133 2.38 -6.05 27.67
N ALA A 134 1.75 -4.88 27.67
CA ALA A 134 1.16 -4.35 28.88
C ALA A 134 -0.21 -4.99 29.10
N SER A 135 -0.43 -5.56 30.27
CA SER A 135 -1.75 -6.04 30.70
C SER A 135 -2.43 -4.99 31.54
N LEU A 136 -3.50 -4.40 31.06
CA LEU A 136 -4.28 -3.42 31.80
C LEU A 136 -5.42 -4.12 32.53
N VAL A 137 -5.50 -3.88 33.82
CA VAL A 137 -6.57 -4.38 34.71
C VAL A 137 -7.55 -3.25 34.93
N ARG A 138 -8.79 -3.44 34.54
CA ARG A 138 -9.84 -2.44 34.68
C ARG A 138 -11.16 -3.06 35.06
N ARG A 139 -11.98 -2.21 35.68
CA ARG A 139 -13.36 -2.54 35.90
C ARG A 139 -14.24 -2.01 34.78
N VAL A 140 -15.09 -2.85 34.22
CA VAL A 140 -16.01 -2.52 33.17
C VAL A 140 -17.39 -3.12 33.42
N SER A 141 -18.43 -2.52 32.88
CA SER A 141 -19.76 -3.10 32.84
C SER A 141 -19.98 -3.86 31.53
N TRP A 142 -20.59 -5.00 31.63
CA TRP A 142 -20.73 -5.93 30.50
C TRP A 142 -21.74 -5.49 29.46
N CYS A 143 -22.90 -5.00 29.86
CA CYS A 143 -23.97 -4.61 28.91
C CYS A 143 -24.71 -3.36 29.41
N PRO A 144 -24.22 -2.18 29.10
CA PRO A 144 -24.82 -0.95 29.63
C PRO A 144 -26.23 -0.64 29.11
N GLY A 145 -26.65 -1.28 27.99
CA GLY A 145 -27.97 -1.04 27.40
C GLY A 145 -29.12 -1.84 27.97
N PHE A 146 -28.85 -2.86 28.75
CA PHE A 146 -29.88 -3.82 29.22
C PHE A 146 -30.08 -3.80 30.74
N LEU A 147 -29.22 -3.12 31.48
CA LEU A 147 -29.27 -3.16 32.92
C LEU A 147 -29.81 -1.87 33.52
N ASN A 148 -30.75 -2.02 34.45
CA ASN A 148 -31.16 -0.92 35.32
C ASN A 148 -29.90 -0.39 36.06
N PRO A 149 -29.77 0.94 36.29
CA PRO A 149 -28.63 1.52 36.98
C PRO A 149 -28.22 0.82 38.30
N ARG A 150 -29.17 0.27 39.01
CA ARG A 150 -28.88 -0.51 40.21
C ARG A 150 -28.25 -1.88 39.92
N GLN A 151 -28.44 -2.41 38.73
CA GLN A 151 -27.85 -3.68 38.29
C GLN A 151 -26.45 -3.47 37.67
N LEU A 152 -26.07 -2.24 37.36
CA LEU A 152 -24.70 -1.90 36.90
C LEU A 152 -23.65 -2.30 37.98
N ILE A 153 -23.99 -2.26 39.23
CA ILE A 153 -23.07 -2.64 40.31
C ILE A 153 -22.88 -4.18 40.34
N VAL A 154 -23.92 -4.92 40.07
CA VAL A 154 -23.91 -6.38 40.05
C VAL A 154 -23.30 -6.94 38.79
N GLY A 155 -23.41 -6.24 37.65
CA GLY A 155 -22.91 -6.64 36.36
C GLY A 155 -21.55 -6.06 35.98
N THR A 156 -20.82 -5.47 36.93
CA THR A 156 -19.47 -4.97 36.68
C THR A 156 -18.44 -6.07 36.86
N GLU A 157 -17.54 -6.17 35.89
CA GLU A 157 -16.45 -7.15 35.90
C GLU A 157 -15.11 -6.46 36.02
N LEU A 158 -14.20 -7.09 36.72
CA LEU A 158 -12.80 -6.79 36.65
C LEU A 158 -12.20 -7.56 35.47
N ILE A 159 -11.63 -6.85 34.51
CA ILE A 159 -11.03 -7.48 33.35
C ILE A 159 -9.56 -7.13 33.24
N SER A 160 -8.80 -8.07 32.70
CA SER A 160 -7.41 -7.87 32.34
C SER A 160 -7.19 -8.28 30.90
N SER A 161 -6.46 -7.50 30.17
CA SER A 161 -5.95 -7.91 28.87
C SER A 161 -4.92 -6.94 28.32
N ARG A 162 -4.34 -7.31 27.20
CA ARG A 162 -3.42 -6.47 26.45
C ARG A 162 -4.00 -5.10 26.13
N ALA A 163 -3.21 -4.05 26.39
CA ALA A 163 -3.60 -2.66 26.14
C ALA A 163 -2.42 -1.84 25.63
N GLU A 164 -2.36 -1.61 24.34
CA GLU A 164 -1.28 -0.84 23.70
C GLU A 164 -1.29 0.64 24.09
N ILE A 165 -2.37 1.11 24.66
CA ILE A 165 -2.47 2.48 25.17
C ILE A 165 -1.38 2.82 26.19
N VAL A 166 -0.91 1.84 26.96
CA VAL A 166 0.17 2.03 27.93
C VAL A 166 1.46 2.52 27.24
N LEU A 167 1.75 2.05 26.04
CA LEU A 167 2.89 2.50 25.24
C LEU A 167 2.56 3.71 24.36
N ALA A 168 1.30 3.94 24.06
CA ALA A 168 0.86 5.00 23.13
C ALA A 168 0.60 6.33 23.82
N ASP A 169 0.11 6.31 25.06
CA ASP A 169 -0.11 7.50 25.87
C ASP A 169 1.14 7.84 26.68
N LEU A 170 1.99 8.69 26.12
CA LEU A 170 3.28 9.05 26.70
C LEU A 170 3.18 10.06 27.85
N THR A 171 2.05 10.76 27.93
CA THR A 171 1.80 11.80 28.94
C THR A 171 1.03 11.29 30.17
N GLY A 172 0.37 10.15 30.06
CA GLY A 172 -0.37 9.53 31.16
C GLY A 172 0.56 8.99 32.25
N ASN A 173 0.02 8.88 33.45
CA ASN A 173 0.76 8.47 34.67
C ASN A 173 0.70 6.93 34.84
N TRP A 174 1.12 6.20 33.83
CA TRP A 174 1.07 4.74 33.82
C TRP A 174 2.05 4.11 34.82
N GLU A 175 3.14 4.79 35.11
CA GLU A 175 4.16 4.37 36.05
C GLU A 175 3.56 4.17 37.49
N ASN A 176 2.60 5.01 37.87
CA ASN A 176 1.92 4.89 39.15
C ASN A 176 0.85 3.78 39.18
N LEU A 177 0.40 3.35 38.02
CA LEU A 177 -0.56 2.24 37.92
C LEU A 177 0.13 0.88 37.85
N TYR A 178 1.43 0.86 37.62
CA TYR A 178 2.19 -0.37 37.50
C TYR A 178 2.27 -1.12 38.83
N GLN A 179 1.97 -2.40 38.75
CA GLN A 179 2.12 -3.33 39.84
C GLN A 179 2.90 -4.53 39.35
N GLN A 180 3.99 -4.82 39.99
CA GLN A 180 4.75 -6.03 39.71
C GLN A 180 4.07 -7.23 40.38
N ALA A 181 3.70 -8.22 39.56
CA ALA A 181 3.22 -9.47 40.11
C ALA A 181 4.40 -10.27 40.66
N ASN A 182 4.28 -10.72 41.88
CA ASN A 182 5.26 -11.64 42.45
C ASN A 182 4.87 -13.07 42.07
N PHE A 183 5.30 -13.51 40.91
CA PHE A 183 5.03 -14.85 40.42
C PHE A 183 5.86 -15.96 41.08
N ASP A 184 6.88 -15.61 41.81
CA ASP A 184 7.65 -16.61 42.57
C ASP A 184 6.92 -17.07 43.83
N ALA A 185 5.96 -16.29 44.31
CA ALA A 185 4.99 -16.72 45.29
C ALA A 185 3.80 -17.35 44.57
N GLU A 186 3.62 -18.62 44.71
CA GLU A 186 2.47 -19.38 44.18
C GLU A 186 1.10 -18.87 44.66
N ASP A 187 1.07 -17.81 45.47
CA ASP A 187 -0.04 -17.37 46.29
C ASP A 187 -0.56 -15.97 45.98
N ILE A 188 -0.69 -15.61 44.69
CA ILE A 188 -1.64 -14.56 44.42
C ILE A 188 -3.01 -15.20 44.27
N THR A 189 -3.48 -15.79 45.37
CA THR A 189 -4.82 -16.36 45.43
C THR A 189 -5.78 -15.40 46.07
N ALA A 190 -6.76 -14.99 45.28
CA ALA A 190 -8.00 -14.46 45.83
C ALA A 190 -8.96 -15.63 46.03
N THR A 191 -9.40 -15.89 47.20
CA THR A 191 -10.54 -16.77 47.45
C THR A 191 -11.80 -15.96 47.24
N PRO A 192 -12.64 -16.30 46.26
CA PRO A 192 -13.98 -15.77 46.20
C PRO A 192 -14.76 -16.27 47.36
N ASP A 193 -15.52 -15.39 48.00
CA ASP A 193 -16.28 -15.70 49.23
C ASP A 193 -17.51 -16.53 48.98
N THR A 194 -17.80 -16.96 47.80
CA THR A 194 -19.00 -17.69 47.49
C THR A 194 -18.77 -18.70 46.37
N ALA A 195 -19.71 -19.64 46.27
CA ALA A 195 -19.69 -20.79 45.37
C ALA A 195 -19.52 -20.54 43.87
N THR A 196 -19.22 -19.34 43.46
CA THR A 196 -18.82 -18.96 42.10
C THR A 196 -17.33 -19.08 41.97
N THR A 197 -16.83 -20.27 42.14
CA THR A 197 -15.41 -20.58 42.11
C THR A 197 -14.69 -20.22 40.77
N ALA A 198 -15.41 -20.10 39.72
CA ALA A 198 -14.85 -19.62 38.44
C ALA A 198 -14.49 -18.13 38.49
N ALA A 199 -15.06 -17.39 39.39
CA ALA A 199 -14.87 -15.94 39.50
C ALA A 199 -13.59 -15.52 40.21
N GLY A 200 -12.86 -16.44 40.79
CA GLY A 200 -11.60 -16.15 41.49
C GLY A 200 -10.38 -16.08 40.57
N TRP A 201 -10.52 -16.42 39.32
CA TRP A 201 -9.41 -16.53 38.39
C TRP A 201 -9.26 -15.26 37.57
N PHE A 202 -8.06 -14.72 37.57
CA PHE A 202 -7.65 -13.57 36.83
C PHE A 202 -6.58 -14.00 35.84
N ASP A 203 -7.04 -14.57 34.73
CA ASP A 203 -6.18 -15.19 33.72
C ASP A 203 -6.25 -14.49 32.35
N GLY A 204 -6.58 -13.20 32.40
CA GLY A 204 -6.80 -12.46 31.16
C GLY A 204 -8.28 -12.35 30.79
N GLU A 205 -9.13 -13.15 31.37
CA GLU A 205 -10.58 -13.07 31.21
C GLU A 205 -11.24 -12.10 32.20
N SER A 206 -12.52 -11.92 32.06
CA SER A 206 -13.32 -11.17 33.02
C SER A 206 -13.56 -11.97 34.29
N VAL A 207 -13.40 -11.33 35.43
CA VAL A 207 -13.83 -11.88 36.70
C VAL A 207 -15.32 -11.57 36.82
N ARG A 208 -16.16 -12.53 36.54
CA ARG A 208 -17.63 -12.38 36.57
C ARG A 208 -18.13 -12.57 37.98
N ASN A 209 -19.20 -11.85 38.34
CA ASN A 209 -19.86 -12.00 39.61
C ASN A 209 -18.92 -11.95 40.80
N CYS A 210 -17.83 -11.22 40.67
CA CYS A 210 -16.93 -11.02 41.80
C CYS A 210 -17.69 -10.37 42.93
N ASP A 211 -17.79 -11.05 44.05
CA ASP A 211 -18.23 -10.41 45.28
C ASP A 211 -17.15 -9.43 45.67
N PHE A 212 -17.42 -8.16 45.46
CA PHE A 212 -16.51 -7.11 45.91
C PHE A 212 -16.39 -7.03 47.44
N THR A 213 -17.06 -7.94 48.15
CA THR A 213 -16.80 -8.18 49.56
C THR A 213 -15.56 -9.04 49.81
N SER A 214 -15.14 -9.84 48.81
CA SER A 214 -13.88 -10.57 48.85
C SER A 214 -12.69 -9.67 48.52
N THR A 215 -11.59 -9.90 49.19
CA THR A 215 -10.37 -9.12 49.05
C THR A 215 -9.29 -9.83 48.31
N ARG A 216 -9.55 -11.02 47.79
CA ARG A 216 -8.57 -11.86 47.13
C ARG A 216 -9.05 -12.35 45.79
N PHE A 217 -8.16 -12.32 44.79
CA PHE A 217 -8.33 -12.89 43.48
C PHE A 217 -7.12 -13.74 43.13
N THR A 218 -7.30 -14.74 42.33
CA THR A 218 -6.19 -15.51 41.75
C THR A 218 -5.79 -14.89 40.44
N VAL A 219 -4.55 -14.49 40.35
CA VAL A 219 -3.96 -14.06 39.09
C VAL A 219 -3.25 -15.27 38.48
N ARG A 220 -3.74 -15.77 37.37
CA ARG A 220 -3.07 -16.82 36.66
C ARG A 220 -1.87 -16.24 35.93
N ARG A 221 -0.77 -16.97 35.99
CA ARG A 221 0.43 -16.63 35.27
C ARG A 221 0.19 -16.78 33.76
N SER A 222 0.36 -15.71 33.01
CA SER A 222 0.41 -15.77 31.55
C SER A 222 1.84 -16.09 31.11
N SER A 223 2.00 -16.87 30.03
CA SER A 223 3.32 -17.14 29.47
C SER A 223 3.92 -15.90 28.80
N THR A 224 3.10 -14.93 28.45
CA THR A 224 3.52 -13.72 27.73
C THR A 224 3.64 -12.52 28.66
N PHE A 225 2.83 -12.48 29.72
CA PHE A 225 2.79 -11.38 30.67
C PHE A 225 3.13 -11.87 32.06
N ARG A 226 4.30 -11.59 32.52
CA ARG A 226 4.71 -12.08 33.82
C ARG A 226 4.48 -11.06 34.92
N ASP A 227 4.76 -9.81 34.67
CA ASP A 227 4.67 -8.74 35.65
C ASP A 227 4.31 -7.37 35.06
N ALA A 228 3.72 -7.35 33.88
CA ALA A 228 3.35 -6.12 33.17
C ALA A 228 1.92 -5.64 33.49
N PHE A 229 1.52 -5.72 34.75
CA PHE A 229 0.17 -5.32 35.15
C PHE A 229 0.09 -3.84 35.49
N PHE A 230 -0.89 -3.16 34.91
CA PHE A 230 -1.26 -1.79 35.15
C PHE A 230 -2.68 -1.78 35.70
N ILE A 231 -2.85 -1.45 36.96
CA ILE A 231 -4.14 -1.51 37.65
C ILE A 231 -4.75 -0.13 37.73
N ASP A 232 -5.83 0.05 37.04
CA ASP A 232 -6.64 1.24 37.03
C ASP A 232 -7.87 1.01 37.93
N ASP A 233 -7.69 1.19 39.21
CA ASP A 233 -8.76 1.10 40.21
C ASP A 233 -9.44 2.44 40.51
N THR A 234 -8.88 3.53 39.98
CA THR A 234 -9.29 4.89 40.32
C THR A 234 -10.51 5.37 39.57
N THR A 235 -10.90 4.65 38.51
CA THR A 235 -11.86 5.19 37.57
C THR A 235 -13.31 4.91 37.91
N HIS A 236 -13.63 4.09 38.92
CA HIS A 236 -15.02 3.80 39.14
C HIS A 236 -15.50 3.47 40.48
N THR A 237 -14.78 2.73 41.24
CA THR A 237 -15.37 2.22 42.46
C THR A 237 -14.30 1.94 43.44
N VAL A 238 -14.54 2.48 44.60
CA VAL A 238 -13.70 2.23 45.72
C VAL A 238 -14.48 1.28 46.60
N LEU A 239 -13.96 0.09 46.81
CA LEU A 239 -14.39 -0.72 47.93
C LEU A 239 -13.85 -0.06 49.20
N GLU A 240 -14.68 0.77 49.81
CA GLU A 240 -14.36 1.36 51.09
C GLU A 240 -14.12 0.27 52.15
N ASN A 241 -13.09 0.47 52.95
CA ASN A 241 -12.72 -0.38 54.06
C ASN A 241 -12.22 -1.80 53.74
N ARG A 242 -11.81 -2.05 52.51
CA ARG A 242 -11.20 -3.33 52.19
C ARG A 242 -9.75 -3.16 51.74
N THR A 243 -8.88 -3.77 52.50
CA THR A 243 -7.48 -3.90 52.14
C THR A 243 -7.24 -5.34 51.68
N SER A 244 -7.00 -5.52 50.39
CA SER A 244 -6.41 -6.77 49.94
C SER A 244 -4.98 -6.87 50.43
N PRO A 245 -4.52 -8.01 50.95
CA PRO A 245 -3.12 -8.23 51.22
C PRO A 245 -2.29 -8.23 49.92
N ASN A 246 -2.94 -8.39 48.80
CA ASN A 246 -2.34 -8.29 47.48
C ASN A 246 -2.60 -6.91 46.90
N PRO A 247 -1.55 -6.06 46.70
CA PRO A 247 -1.72 -4.71 46.17
C PRO A 247 -2.25 -4.67 44.76
N LEU A 248 -2.16 -5.78 44.02
CA LEU A 248 -2.71 -5.89 42.67
C LEU A 248 -4.24 -5.77 42.61
N LEU A 249 -4.92 -5.97 43.71
CA LEU A 249 -6.37 -6.20 43.73
C LEU A 249 -7.12 -5.34 44.73
N ARG A 250 -6.62 -4.14 44.97
CA ARG A 250 -7.41 -3.14 45.67
C ARG A 250 -8.46 -2.59 44.76
N VAL A 251 -9.67 -3.00 44.95
CA VAL A 251 -10.83 -2.42 44.28
C VAL A 251 -11.54 -1.55 45.28
N ARG A 252 -11.76 -0.29 44.95
CA ARG A 252 -12.47 0.68 45.77
C ARG A 252 -13.79 1.04 45.10
N LEU A 253 -14.90 0.82 45.79
CA LEU A 253 -16.23 1.28 45.40
C LEU A 253 -16.52 2.63 46.03
N ARG A 254 -16.91 3.61 45.27
CA ARG A 254 -17.39 4.88 45.75
C ARG A 254 -18.86 4.80 46.09
N GLN A 255 -19.24 5.45 47.21
CA GLN A 255 -20.64 5.56 47.61
C GLN A 255 -21.51 6.22 46.52
N ALA A 256 -20.94 7.17 45.80
CA ALA A 256 -21.63 7.86 44.69
C ALA A 256 -22.03 6.93 43.54
N GLU A 257 -21.28 5.86 43.32
CA GLU A 257 -21.62 4.88 42.28
C GLU A 257 -22.76 3.96 42.67
N GLN A 258 -22.97 3.76 43.98
CA GLN A 258 -24.16 3.04 44.45
C GLN A 258 -25.43 3.80 44.12
N ASN A 259 -25.35 5.13 43.96
CA ASN A 259 -26.44 6.02 43.65
C ASN A 259 -26.49 6.41 42.17
N ASN A 260 -25.65 5.82 41.32
CA ASN A 260 -25.42 6.27 39.93
C ASN A 260 -24.85 7.68 39.76
N GLU A 261 -24.27 8.23 40.77
CA GLU A 261 -23.64 9.52 40.72
C GLU A 261 -22.12 9.32 40.61
N VAL A 262 -21.53 9.79 39.53
CA VAL A 262 -20.08 9.90 39.38
C VAL A 262 -19.67 11.25 39.88
N ASP A 263 -18.80 11.29 40.85
CA ASP A 263 -18.20 12.55 41.31
C ASP A 263 -17.25 13.10 40.25
N LEU A 264 -17.78 14.00 39.46
CA LEU A 264 -17.04 14.69 38.38
C LEU A 264 -16.02 15.70 38.91
N SER A 265 -16.07 16.01 40.20
CA SER A 265 -15.09 16.89 40.85
C SER A 265 -13.76 16.20 41.14
N ASP A 266 -13.75 14.88 41.12
CA ASP A 266 -12.53 14.13 41.28
C ASP A 266 -11.67 14.19 39.98
N ARG A 267 -10.74 15.15 40.02
CA ARG A 267 -9.80 15.35 38.89
C ARG A 267 -8.92 14.15 38.61
N SER A 268 -8.77 13.22 39.54
CA SER A 268 -8.03 11.97 39.26
C SER A 268 -8.73 11.12 38.23
N LEU A 269 -10.05 11.13 38.21
CA LEU A 269 -10.86 10.46 37.20
C LEU A 269 -10.71 11.09 35.81
N VAL A 270 -10.57 12.40 35.75
CA VAL A 270 -10.41 13.16 34.50
C VAL A 270 -9.00 13.01 33.95
N ASN A 271 -7.99 12.96 34.79
CA ASN A 271 -6.58 12.84 34.40
C ASN A 271 -6.18 11.44 33.94
N ILE A 272 -7.00 10.44 34.20
CA ILE A 272 -6.77 9.05 33.77
C ILE A 272 -7.37 8.77 32.37
N LEU A 273 -7.98 9.76 31.76
CA LEU A 273 -8.42 9.64 30.37
C LEU A 273 -7.22 9.75 29.44
N SER A 274 -6.52 8.66 29.39
CA SER A 274 -5.40 8.46 28.48
C SER A 274 -5.81 8.73 27.04
N ARG A 275 -4.94 9.41 26.34
CA ARG A 275 -5.07 9.63 24.90
C ARG A 275 -3.79 9.17 24.22
N PRO A 276 -3.87 8.44 23.11
CA PRO A 276 -2.66 8.04 22.41
C PRO A 276 -1.95 9.28 21.82
N ASP A 277 -0.77 9.60 22.32
CA ASP A 277 0.13 10.60 21.75
C ASP A 277 0.72 10.10 20.42
N ILE A 278 1.00 8.81 20.38
CA ILE A 278 1.57 8.12 19.22
C ILE A 278 0.74 6.90 18.84
N SER A 279 0.91 6.43 17.60
CA SER A 279 0.33 5.15 17.16
C SER A 279 1.26 3.99 17.54
N VAL A 280 0.68 2.88 17.97
CA VAL A 280 1.43 1.66 18.31
C VAL A 280 0.80 0.48 17.61
N SER A 281 1.62 -0.36 16.98
CA SER A 281 1.16 -1.63 16.44
C SER A 281 2.21 -2.73 16.56
N ARG A 282 1.79 -3.97 16.35
CA ARG A 282 2.65 -5.15 16.42
C ARG A 282 2.60 -5.94 15.14
N ILE A 283 3.80 -6.37 14.70
CA ILE A 283 4.00 -7.37 13.65
C ILE A 283 4.73 -8.53 14.33
N ASN A 284 3.98 -9.46 14.90
CA ASN A 284 4.50 -10.55 15.70
C ASN A 284 4.00 -11.90 15.17
N ALA A 285 4.90 -12.69 14.58
CA ALA A 285 4.60 -14.04 14.06
C ALA A 285 5.06 -15.16 15.02
N PHE A 286 5.58 -14.79 16.18
CA PHE A 286 6.21 -15.72 17.10
C PHE A 286 5.33 -16.93 17.43
N ARG A 287 4.10 -16.70 17.84
CA ARG A 287 3.15 -17.78 18.17
C ARG A 287 2.62 -18.51 16.95
N ALA A 288 2.41 -17.78 15.86
CA ALA A 288 1.98 -18.37 14.59
C ALA A 288 3.04 -19.29 13.97
N ALA A 289 4.30 -19.12 14.35
CA ALA A 289 5.44 -19.92 13.92
C ALA A 289 5.75 -21.13 14.83
N VAL A 290 4.96 -21.34 15.86
CA VAL A 290 4.97 -22.61 16.57
C VAL A 290 4.19 -23.61 15.71
N ASN A 291 4.92 -24.47 14.99
CA ASN A 291 4.32 -25.37 14.00
C ASN A 291 3.38 -26.37 14.68
N PRO A 292 2.06 -26.27 14.48
CA PRO A 292 1.16 -27.29 14.99
C PRO A 292 1.45 -28.58 14.21
N ASN A 293 1.69 -29.66 14.89
CA ASN A 293 1.81 -30.94 14.22
C ASN A 293 0.46 -31.25 13.52
N PRO A 294 0.41 -31.31 12.18
CA PRO A 294 -0.84 -31.56 11.47
C PRO A 294 -1.47 -32.91 11.79
N SER A 295 -0.71 -33.84 12.34
CA SER A 295 -1.24 -35.12 12.84
C SER A 295 -1.94 -35.00 14.20
N LEU A 296 -1.89 -33.85 14.85
CA LEU A 296 -2.47 -33.59 16.17
C LEU A 296 -3.78 -32.81 16.08
N THR A 297 -4.43 -32.79 14.94
CA THR A 297 -5.67 -32.10 14.70
C THR A 297 -6.85 -32.93 15.18
N GLY A 298 -7.84 -32.35 15.82
CA GLY A 298 -9.13 -32.96 16.02
C GLY A 298 -9.46 -33.43 17.42
N THR A 299 -9.09 -32.75 18.45
CA THR A 299 -9.76 -32.93 19.75
C THR A 299 -10.45 -31.63 20.15
N GLY A 300 -11.67 -31.76 20.55
CA GLY A 300 -12.45 -30.63 21.05
C GLY A 300 -13.31 -29.94 20.00
N GLY A 301 -13.93 -30.69 19.09
CA GLY A 301 -14.90 -30.18 18.13
C GLY A 301 -14.46 -30.22 16.68
N GLU A 302 -13.23 -30.55 16.39
CA GLU A 302 -12.75 -30.76 15.03
C GLU A 302 -12.94 -32.22 14.64
N THR A 303 -13.59 -32.44 13.51
CA THR A 303 -13.70 -33.76 12.92
C THR A 303 -12.99 -33.76 11.59
N PHE A 304 -12.03 -34.64 11.45
CA PHE A 304 -11.36 -34.94 10.20
C PHE A 304 -12.16 -36.00 9.45
N LEU A 305 -12.44 -35.74 8.19
CA LEU A 305 -13.08 -36.71 7.31
C LEU A 305 -12.11 -37.13 6.22
N ASP A 306 -12.03 -38.43 5.91
CA ASP A 306 -11.28 -38.91 4.77
C ASP A 306 -11.95 -38.53 3.44
N ALA A 307 -11.33 -38.88 2.33
CA ALA A 307 -11.83 -38.57 0.99
C ALA A 307 -13.23 -39.17 0.70
N ALA A 308 -13.62 -40.23 1.42
CA ALA A 308 -14.91 -40.86 1.32
C ALA A 308 -15.98 -40.25 2.24
N GLY A 309 -15.60 -39.30 3.10
CA GLY A 309 -16.46 -38.64 4.04
C GLY A 309 -16.64 -39.37 5.38
N ASN A 310 -15.76 -40.35 5.68
CA ASN A 310 -15.84 -41.07 6.96
C ASN A 310 -15.06 -40.32 8.04
N PRO A 311 -15.62 -40.21 9.26
CA PRO A 311 -14.91 -39.63 10.39
C PRO A 311 -13.62 -40.36 10.70
N GLN A 312 -12.53 -39.65 10.81
CA GLN A 312 -11.24 -40.17 11.23
C GLN A 312 -11.01 -39.82 12.70
N THR A 313 -10.57 -40.82 13.47
CA THR A 313 -10.17 -40.61 14.85
C THR A 313 -8.78 -40.01 14.86
N VAL A 314 -8.64 -38.82 15.42
CA VAL A 314 -7.35 -38.19 15.60
C VAL A 314 -6.87 -38.40 17.02
N PRO A 315 -5.63 -38.83 17.23
CA PRO A 315 -5.12 -39.06 18.57
C PRO A 315 -5.18 -37.77 19.42
N SER A 316 -5.53 -37.92 20.68
CA SER A 316 -5.45 -36.83 21.64
C SER A 316 -3.99 -36.36 21.74
N PRO A 317 -3.71 -35.08 21.56
CA PRO A 317 -2.32 -34.62 21.59
C PRO A 317 -1.74 -34.71 22.99
N THR A 318 -0.46 -34.94 23.05
CA THR A 318 0.31 -34.70 24.25
C THR A 318 0.39 -33.21 24.54
N PRO A 319 0.27 -32.74 25.79
CA PRO A 319 0.52 -31.36 26.11
C PRO A 319 1.90 -30.93 25.63
N LEU A 320 1.92 -29.87 24.82
CA LEU A 320 3.19 -29.33 24.32
C LEU A 320 3.94 -28.56 25.41
N PHE A 321 3.24 -28.14 26.47
CA PHE A 321 3.81 -27.28 27.49
C PHE A 321 3.45 -27.71 28.89
N ASN A 322 4.34 -27.46 29.81
CA ASN A 322 4.13 -27.60 31.23
C ASN A 322 3.82 -26.23 31.86
N GLU A 323 2.83 -26.18 32.73
CA GLU A 323 2.26 -24.92 33.28
C GLU A 323 3.29 -23.97 33.90
N GLY A 324 4.37 -24.50 34.45
CA GLY A 324 5.40 -23.72 35.13
C GLY A 324 6.37 -22.94 34.22
N ASN A 325 6.45 -23.29 32.94
CA ASN A 325 7.51 -22.79 32.05
C ASN A 325 7.05 -22.32 30.67
N GLN A 326 5.80 -21.92 30.57
CA GLN A 326 5.16 -21.61 29.28
C GLN A 326 5.95 -20.68 28.37
N HIS A 327 6.47 -19.60 28.91
CA HIS A 327 7.17 -18.61 28.11
C HIS A 327 8.45 -19.21 27.50
N ASN A 328 9.19 -19.94 28.27
CA ASN A 328 10.43 -20.58 27.81
C ASN A 328 10.14 -21.71 26.82
N GLU A 329 9.08 -22.47 27.07
CA GLU A 329 8.67 -23.54 26.17
C GLU A 329 8.23 -23.04 24.81
N LEU A 330 7.54 -21.90 24.73
CA LEU A 330 7.21 -21.27 23.45
C LEU A 330 8.46 -20.92 22.65
N PHE A 331 9.51 -20.40 23.29
CA PHE A 331 10.78 -20.14 22.61
C PHE A 331 11.44 -21.42 22.11
N ASN A 332 11.33 -22.52 22.84
CA ASN A 332 11.91 -23.81 22.42
C ASN A 332 11.18 -24.43 21.23
N PHE A 333 9.87 -24.18 21.07
CA PHE A 333 9.06 -24.75 19.99
C PHE A 333 8.83 -23.81 18.82
N ASN A 334 9.31 -22.57 18.89
CA ASN A 334 9.22 -21.63 17.79
C ASN A 334 10.14 -22.06 16.64
N ASP A 335 9.59 -22.17 15.45
CA ASP A 335 10.34 -22.35 14.21
C ASP A 335 10.71 -20.98 13.63
N ILE A 336 11.94 -20.57 13.86
CA ILE A 336 12.44 -19.25 13.40
C ILE A 336 12.38 -19.09 11.88
N ASP A 337 12.51 -20.17 11.13
CA ASP A 337 12.43 -20.12 9.67
C ASP A 337 10.99 -19.97 9.18
N LEU A 338 10.05 -20.60 9.86
CA LEU A 338 8.63 -20.37 9.62
C LEU A 338 8.24 -18.93 9.98
N GLU A 339 8.71 -18.41 11.10
CA GLU A 339 8.48 -17.04 11.53
C GLU A 339 8.99 -16.02 10.49
N ARG A 340 10.22 -16.20 10.01
CA ARG A 340 10.80 -15.36 8.94
C ARG A 340 9.99 -15.47 7.65
N ARG A 341 9.57 -16.65 7.24
CA ARG A 341 8.75 -16.84 6.02
C ARG A 341 7.39 -16.14 6.13
N LEU A 342 6.74 -16.24 7.28
CA LEU A 342 5.48 -15.52 7.54
C LEU A 342 5.70 -14.00 7.43
N MET A 343 6.76 -13.48 8.03
CA MET A 343 7.11 -12.06 7.94
C MET A 343 7.48 -11.62 6.52
N ILE A 344 8.25 -12.41 5.79
CA ILE A 344 8.58 -12.13 4.38
C ILE A 344 7.30 -12.06 3.54
N SER A 345 6.40 -13.03 3.70
CA SER A 345 5.09 -13.02 3.02
C SER A 345 4.28 -11.78 3.38
N TYR A 346 4.27 -11.40 4.65
CA TYR A 346 3.58 -10.20 5.13
C TYR A 346 4.15 -8.93 4.49
N PHE A 347 5.47 -8.72 4.52
CA PHE A 347 6.09 -7.52 3.96
C PHE A 347 5.97 -7.45 2.44
N ASN A 348 5.99 -8.59 1.75
CA ASN A 348 5.69 -8.64 0.32
C ASN A 348 4.25 -8.18 0.05
N ARG A 349 3.29 -8.65 0.83
CA ARG A 349 1.89 -8.25 0.73
C ARG A 349 1.68 -6.78 1.09
N ASN A 350 2.34 -6.28 2.14
CA ASN A 350 2.32 -4.89 2.57
C ASN A 350 2.86 -3.96 1.46
N HIS A 351 4.02 -4.29 0.90
CA HIS A 351 4.64 -3.57 -0.22
C HIS A 351 3.67 -3.49 -1.42
N ARG A 352 3.11 -4.63 -1.83
CA ARG A 352 2.16 -4.67 -2.95
C ARG A 352 0.89 -3.86 -2.67
N PHE A 353 0.41 -3.85 -1.43
CA PHE A 353 -0.72 -3.01 -1.04
C PHE A 353 -0.37 -1.52 -1.17
N ARG A 354 0.82 -1.11 -0.70
CA ARG A 354 1.29 0.28 -0.78
C ARG A 354 1.44 0.77 -2.21
N ASN A 355 1.96 -0.07 -3.07
CA ASN A 355 2.17 0.25 -4.48
C ASN A 355 0.90 0.10 -5.34
N GLY A 356 -0.23 -0.24 -4.73
CA GLY A 356 -1.48 -0.40 -5.46
C GLY A 356 -1.49 -1.60 -6.41
N ALA A 357 -0.62 -2.59 -6.19
CA ALA A 357 -0.54 -3.81 -7.03
C ALA A 357 -1.83 -4.64 -7.04
N PHE A 358 -2.73 -4.36 -6.13
CA PHE A 358 -4.06 -4.97 -6.05
C PHE A 358 -5.15 -4.06 -6.62
N SER A 359 -4.84 -3.26 -7.63
CA SER A 359 -5.76 -2.28 -8.24
C SER A 359 -6.96 -2.87 -8.97
N ASN A 360 -6.93 -4.18 -9.23
CA ASN A 360 -8.12 -4.92 -9.70
C ASN A 360 -9.13 -5.15 -8.57
N LEU A 361 -8.74 -4.85 -7.33
CA LEU A 361 -9.68 -4.88 -6.23
C LEU A 361 -10.63 -3.70 -6.40
N PRO A 362 -11.93 -3.94 -6.46
CA PRO A 362 -12.85 -2.82 -6.41
C PRO A 362 -12.58 -2.01 -5.14
N PHE A 363 -12.47 -0.70 -5.30
CA PHE A 363 -12.31 0.21 -4.17
C PHE A 363 -13.61 0.26 -3.40
N ARG A 364 -13.77 -0.69 -2.51
CA ARG A 364 -15.00 -0.89 -1.72
C ARG A 364 -14.68 -1.47 -0.35
N ALA A 365 -15.66 -1.36 0.52
CA ALA A 365 -15.72 -2.12 1.75
C ALA A 365 -16.49 -3.44 1.56
N SER A 366 -16.25 -4.38 2.47
CA SER A 366 -17.02 -5.62 2.58
C SER A 366 -17.31 -5.92 4.04
N VAL A 367 -18.52 -6.37 4.33
CA VAL A 367 -18.97 -6.69 5.69
C VAL A 367 -19.48 -8.13 5.74
N VAL A 368 -19.03 -8.88 6.74
CA VAL A 368 -19.57 -10.22 7.04
C VAL A 368 -20.11 -10.28 8.46
N SER A 369 -21.30 -10.81 8.65
CA SER A 369 -21.85 -11.09 9.97
C SER A 369 -22.04 -12.60 10.17
N GLY A 370 -21.73 -13.05 11.40
CA GLY A 370 -21.74 -14.46 11.73
C GLY A 370 -23.13 -15.02 12.05
N THR A 371 -24.00 -14.21 12.63
CA THR A 371 -25.34 -14.61 13.06
C THR A 371 -26.39 -13.57 12.71
N THR A 372 -27.67 -13.93 12.87
CA THR A 372 -28.79 -13.01 12.58
C THR A 372 -28.88 -11.82 13.53
N ASP A 373 -28.22 -11.87 14.69
CA ASP A 373 -28.19 -10.77 15.65
C ASP A 373 -27.43 -9.55 15.11
N PHE A 374 -26.54 -9.78 14.15
CA PHE A 374 -25.72 -8.75 13.55
C PHE A 374 -26.18 -8.45 12.13
N ASN A 375 -27.02 -7.42 11.98
CA ASN A 375 -27.41 -6.95 10.66
C ASN A 375 -26.22 -6.18 10.02
N PRO A 376 -25.63 -6.65 8.90
CA PRO A 376 -24.49 -5.98 8.24
C PRO A 376 -24.80 -4.56 7.75
N ASP A 377 -26.08 -4.21 7.54
CA ASP A 377 -26.48 -2.84 7.15
C ASP A 377 -26.11 -1.80 8.20
N ARG A 378 -26.09 -2.20 9.49
CA ARG A 378 -25.67 -1.29 10.59
C ARG A 378 -24.20 -0.92 10.50
N TYR A 379 -23.38 -1.78 9.89
CA TYR A 379 -21.93 -1.60 9.80
C TYR A 379 -21.48 -1.03 8.45
N GLU A 380 -22.37 -1.03 7.46
CA GLU A 380 -22.08 -0.41 6.15
C GLU A 380 -21.74 1.07 6.28
N GLY A 381 -22.51 1.83 7.06
CA GLY A 381 -22.24 3.24 7.32
C GLY A 381 -20.88 3.47 7.96
N LEU A 382 -20.48 2.58 8.89
CA LEU A 382 -19.18 2.67 9.54
C LEU A 382 -18.03 2.48 8.54
N VAL A 383 -18.08 1.48 7.68
CA VAL A 383 -16.98 1.23 6.73
C VAL A 383 -16.99 2.21 5.56
N ASN A 384 -18.16 2.60 5.07
CA ASN A 384 -18.28 3.56 3.98
C ASN A 384 -17.88 4.98 4.40
N ALA A 385 -17.87 5.27 5.70
CA ALA A 385 -17.34 6.54 6.22
C ALA A 385 -15.84 6.72 5.92
N ALA A 386 -15.10 5.66 5.61
CA ALA A 386 -13.67 5.73 5.31
C ALA A 386 -13.36 6.48 4.01
N ALA A 387 -14.21 6.38 2.98
CA ALA A 387 -14.01 7.05 1.70
C ALA A 387 -15.34 7.38 1.04
N SER A 388 -15.43 8.57 0.43
CA SER A 388 -16.64 9.04 -0.24
C SER A 388 -16.85 8.40 -1.62
N ASP A 389 -15.80 7.85 -2.21
CA ASP A 389 -15.78 7.25 -3.54
C ASP A 389 -15.74 5.71 -3.51
N PHE A 390 -16.08 5.10 -2.38
CA PHE A 390 -16.28 3.67 -2.32
C PHE A 390 -17.40 3.23 -3.25
N GLN A 391 -17.13 2.15 -3.98
CA GLN A 391 -18.18 1.38 -4.67
C GLN A 391 -19.14 0.77 -3.63
N PRO A 392 -20.33 0.34 -4.03
CA PRO A 392 -21.27 -0.28 -3.11
C PRO A 392 -20.66 -1.40 -2.27
N CYS A 393 -20.93 -1.37 -0.97
CA CYS A 393 -20.43 -2.34 0.00
C CYS A 393 -20.98 -3.73 -0.30
N VAL A 394 -20.12 -4.75 -0.25
CA VAL A 394 -20.55 -6.15 -0.32
C VAL A 394 -20.87 -6.65 1.08
N LYS A 395 -22.07 -7.14 1.26
CA LYS A 395 -22.57 -7.59 2.57
C LYS A 395 -22.93 -9.08 2.52
N THR A 396 -22.47 -9.82 3.52
CA THR A 396 -22.83 -11.22 3.74
C THR A 396 -23.41 -11.36 5.14
N ALA A 397 -24.72 -11.54 5.22
CA ALA A 397 -25.42 -11.69 6.47
C ALA A 397 -25.53 -13.17 6.86
N ASN A 398 -25.47 -13.43 8.17
CA ASN A 398 -25.65 -14.76 8.72
C ASN A 398 -24.80 -15.82 7.98
N ALA A 399 -23.51 -15.53 7.89
CA ALA A 399 -22.58 -16.32 7.12
C ALA A 399 -22.32 -17.70 7.76
N ASP A 400 -22.09 -18.69 6.93
CA ASP A 400 -21.50 -19.96 7.31
C ASP A 400 -19.94 -19.90 7.17
N LEU A 401 -19.25 -20.96 7.57
CA LEU A 401 -17.79 -21.05 7.47
C LEU A 401 -17.28 -20.86 6.02
N ARG A 402 -17.99 -21.42 5.03
CA ARG A 402 -17.63 -21.28 3.62
C ARG A 402 -17.69 -19.83 3.18
N GLN A 403 -18.77 -19.14 3.54
CA GLN A 403 -18.93 -17.71 3.23
C GLN A 403 -17.90 -16.87 3.97
N TYR A 404 -17.53 -17.21 5.20
CA TYR A 404 -16.47 -16.55 5.94
C TYR A 404 -15.09 -16.71 5.26
N VAL A 405 -14.73 -17.92 4.85
CA VAL A 405 -13.50 -18.17 4.08
C VAL A 405 -13.53 -17.42 2.73
N GLN A 406 -14.67 -17.48 2.03
CA GLN A 406 -14.85 -16.75 0.78
C GLN A 406 -14.75 -15.24 0.96
N PHE A 407 -15.23 -14.69 2.07
CA PHE A 407 -15.07 -13.28 2.42
C PHE A 407 -13.58 -12.88 2.49
N HIS A 408 -12.74 -13.71 3.09
CA HIS A 408 -11.29 -13.42 3.11
C HIS A 408 -10.67 -13.49 1.73
N LYS A 409 -11.16 -14.35 0.85
CA LYS A 409 -10.70 -14.48 -0.54
C LYS A 409 -11.25 -13.38 -1.46
N THR A 410 -12.39 -12.81 -1.13
CA THR A 410 -13.03 -11.79 -1.96
C THR A 410 -12.28 -10.46 -1.85
N PRO A 411 -11.97 -9.84 -2.97
CA PRO A 411 -11.27 -8.56 -2.99
C PRO A 411 -12.09 -7.41 -2.39
N ALA A 412 -11.51 -6.72 -1.42
CA ALA A 412 -12.00 -5.45 -0.88
C ALA A 412 -10.86 -4.77 -0.11
N VAL A 413 -10.70 -3.45 -0.25
CA VAL A 413 -9.60 -2.74 0.44
C VAL A 413 -9.84 -2.61 1.94
N LEU A 414 -11.10 -2.54 2.36
CA LEU A 414 -11.50 -2.48 3.77
C LEU A 414 -12.53 -3.57 4.05
N LYS A 415 -12.34 -4.32 5.12
CA LYS A 415 -13.23 -5.39 5.52
C LYS A 415 -13.67 -5.23 6.96
N TYR A 416 -14.90 -5.58 7.25
CA TYR A 416 -15.44 -5.61 8.60
C TYR A 416 -16.04 -6.97 8.92
N ILE A 417 -15.61 -7.53 10.04
CA ILE A 417 -16.12 -8.82 10.55
C ILE A 417 -16.86 -8.54 11.84
N ILE A 418 -18.07 -9.04 11.95
CA ILE A 418 -18.85 -9.00 13.18
C ILE A 418 -19.47 -10.35 13.45
N ALA A 419 -19.10 -10.94 14.56
CA ALA A 419 -19.59 -12.20 15.06
C ALA A 419 -19.43 -12.25 16.58
N HIS A 420 -20.21 -13.05 17.25
CA HIS A 420 -19.83 -13.48 18.59
C HIS A 420 -18.51 -14.23 18.47
N SER A 421 -17.55 -13.90 19.31
CA SER A 421 -16.19 -14.43 19.18
C SER A 421 -15.52 -14.55 20.54
N ASP A 422 -14.57 -15.43 20.62
CA ASP A 422 -13.53 -15.51 21.66
C ASP A 422 -12.13 -15.45 21.01
N ALA A 423 -11.10 -15.75 21.74
CA ALA A 423 -9.74 -15.74 21.22
C ALA A 423 -9.52 -16.75 20.08
N ARG A 424 -10.31 -17.77 19.94
CA ARG A 424 -10.11 -18.89 19.02
C ARG A 424 -11.24 -19.08 18.05
N SER A 425 -12.45 -18.89 18.50
CA SER A 425 -13.67 -19.19 17.75
C SER A 425 -14.48 -17.95 17.42
N SER A 426 -15.33 -18.10 16.43
CA SER A 426 -16.41 -17.15 16.11
C SER A 426 -17.66 -17.92 15.77
N THR A 427 -18.80 -17.36 16.15
CA THR A 427 -20.11 -17.97 15.91
C THR A 427 -20.59 -17.65 14.50
N PHE A 428 -20.79 -18.68 13.69
CA PHE A 428 -21.34 -18.61 12.34
C PHE A 428 -22.53 -19.54 12.20
N ARG A 429 -23.32 -19.32 11.14
CA ARG A 429 -24.48 -20.18 10.86
C ARG A 429 -24.04 -21.64 10.74
N ASP A 430 -24.75 -22.51 11.43
CA ASP A 430 -24.57 -23.95 11.29
C ASP A 430 -25.21 -24.47 9.99
N GLY A 431 -24.86 -25.67 9.56
CA GLY A 431 -25.47 -26.33 8.42
C GLY A 431 -24.74 -26.14 7.08
N TYR A 432 -23.49 -25.72 7.08
CA TYR A 432 -22.68 -25.71 5.86
C TYR A 432 -22.37 -27.12 5.36
N ASP A 433 -22.37 -27.28 4.05
CA ASP A 433 -21.94 -28.51 3.40
C ASP A 433 -20.43 -28.65 3.45
N VAL A 434 -19.93 -29.49 4.33
CA VAL A 434 -18.50 -29.78 4.51
C VAL A 434 -17.89 -30.35 3.24
N ALA A 435 -18.68 -30.94 2.35
CA ALA A 435 -18.22 -31.50 1.09
C ALA A 435 -17.57 -30.47 0.14
N ALA A 436 -17.84 -29.20 0.36
CA ALA A 436 -17.33 -28.12 -0.50
C ALA A 436 -15.93 -27.63 -0.15
N PHE A 437 -15.35 -28.04 0.98
CA PHE A 437 -14.01 -27.65 1.39
C PHE A 437 -13.04 -28.82 1.22
N THR A 438 -12.40 -28.87 0.07
CA THR A 438 -11.23 -29.71 -0.14
C THR A 438 -9.99 -28.88 0.09
N THR A 439 -9.18 -29.25 1.07
CA THR A 439 -7.83 -28.70 1.21
C THR A 439 -6.89 -29.65 0.47
N GLU A 440 -6.06 -29.13 -0.39
CA GLU A 440 -4.97 -29.87 -1.00
C GLU A 440 -3.78 -29.93 -0.02
N VAL A 441 -3.89 -30.76 0.99
CA VAL A 441 -2.73 -31.08 1.80
C VAL A 441 -2.26 -32.49 1.42
N GLY A 442 -1.14 -32.60 0.77
CA GLY A 442 -0.53 -33.85 0.39
C GLY A 442 -1.27 -34.64 -0.70
N GLY A 443 -2.05 -33.99 -1.54
CA GLY A 443 -2.69 -34.59 -2.72
C GLY A 443 -3.95 -35.41 -2.44
N ALA A 444 -4.44 -35.45 -1.21
CA ALA A 444 -5.72 -36.07 -0.87
C ALA A 444 -6.73 -34.99 -0.41
N PRO A 445 -7.95 -34.95 -0.90
CA PRO A 445 -8.94 -34.03 -0.43
C PRO A 445 -9.34 -34.37 1.01
N LEU A 446 -8.96 -33.53 1.94
CA LEU A 446 -9.33 -33.61 3.34
C LEU A 446 -10.50 -32.67 3.62
N ARG A 447 -11.50 -33.16 4.31
CA ARG A 447 -12.64 -32.36 4.76
C ARG A 447 -12.49 -32.12 6.26
N TRP A 448 -12.48 -30.85 6.64
CA TRP A 448 -12.37 -30.47 8.04
C TRP A 448 -13.65 -29.83 8.54
N ILE A 449 -14.10 -30.26 9.73
CA ILE A 449 -15.18 -29.61 10.48
C ILE A 449 -14.53 -28.91 11.68
N PHE A 450 -14.64 -27.60 11.71
CA PHE A 450 -14.00 -26.76 12.74
C PHE A 450 -15.06 -26.27 13.75
N ARG A 451 -15.62 -27.15 14.52
CA ARG A 451 -16.53 -26.77 15.61
C ARG A 451 -15.81 -26.78 16.93
N SER A 452 -16.11 -25.80 17.80
CA SER A 452 -15.76 -25.92 19.21
C SER A 452 -16.65 -27.01 19.83
N GLY A 453 -16.07 -27.91 20.62
CA GLY A 453 -16.86 -28.93 21.33
C GLY A 453 -17.72 -28.40 22.46
N GLN A 454 -17.69 -27.09 22.70
CA GLN A 454 -18.49 -26.39 23.69
C GLN A 454 -19.56 -25.54 22.99
N TYR A 455 -20.70 -26.13 22.77
CA TYR A 455 -21.91 -25.36 22.60
C TYR A 455 -22.14 -24.57 23.88
N SER A 456 -22.00 -23.26 23.82
CA SER A 456 -22.50 -22.41 24.89
C SER A 456 -24.02 -22.28 24.71
N PRO A 457 -24.83 -22.85 25.59
CA PRO A 457 -26.28 -22.72 25.47
C PRO A 457 -26.76 -21.26 25.52
N SER A 458 -25.94 -20.36 26.01
CA SER A 458 -26.23 -18.93 26.01
C SER A 458 -26.18 -18.28 24.62
N PHE A 459 -25.53 -18.90 23.63
CA PHE A 459 -25.52 -18.42 22.25
C PHE A 459 -26.60 -19.08 21.38
N GLU A 460 -27.15 -20.25 21.75
CA GLU A 460 -28.26 -20.85 21.03
C GLU A 460 -29.52 -19.98 21.02
N GLY A 461 -29.70 -19.12 22.03
CA GLY A 461 -30.80 -18.16 22.09
C GLY A 461 -30.59 -16.90 21.28
N LEU A 462 -29.40 -16.68 20.72
CA LEU A 462 -29.00 -15.48 20.02
C LEU A 462 -28.74 -15.74 18.52
N GLY A 463 -29.74 -16.28 17.80
CA GLY A 463 -29.67 -16.33 16.33
C GLY A 463 -29.20 -17.62 15.69
N GLY A 464 -29.08 -18.72 16.45
CA GLY A 464 -28.96 -20.08 15.89
C GLY A 464 -27.62 -20.36 15.15
N GLY A 465 -26.51 -19.98 15.70
CA GLY A 465 -25.18 -20.23 15.16
C GLY A 465 -24.43 -21.33 15.90
N ALA A 466 -23.32 -21.80 15.32
CA ALA A 466 -22.33 -22.69 15.92
C ALA A 466 -21.00 -21.98 16.11
N ASP A 467 -20.31 -22.24 17.20
CA ASP A 467 -18.94 -21.76 17.40
C ASP A 467 -17.97 -22.55 16.51
N ILE A 468 -17.20 -21.84 15.73
CA ILE A 468 -16.25 -22.39 14.78
C ILE A 468 -14.85 -21.90 15.13
N PHE A 469 -13.88 -22.79 15.18
CA PHE A 469 -12.46 -22.43 15.38
C PHE A 469 -11.90 -21.67 14.17
N THR A 470 -12.26 -20.41 14.05
CA THR A 470 -11.93 -19.58 12.90
C THR A 470 -10.43 -19.35 12.73
N HIS A 471 -9.68 -19.22 13.83
CA HIS A 471 -8.22 -19.06 13.78
C HIS A 471 -7.52 -20.23 13.06
N ARG A 472 -8.02 -21.45 13.21
CA ARG A 472 -7.48 -22.67 12.57
C ARG A 472 -8.05 -22.89 11.18
N ALA A 473 -9.31 -22.59 10.97
CA ALA A 473 -9.91 -22.65 9.66
C ALA A 473 -9.14 -21.81 8.63
N LEU A 474 -8.72 -20.60 8.99
CA LEU A 474 -7.93 -19.74 8.12
C LEU A 474 -6.56 -20.34 7.80
N TRP A 475 -5.90 -20.97 8.76
CA TRP A 475 -4.64 -21.66 8.55
C TRP A 475 -4.77 -22.84 7.58
N HIS A 476 -5.78 -23.69 7.77
CA HIS A 476 -6.02 -24.85 6.92
C HIS A 476 -6.41 -24.47 5.49
N TYR A 477 -7.25 -23.47 5.31
CA TYR A 477 -7.71 -23.06 3.97
C TYR A 477 -6.72 -22.20 3.22
N ASN A 478 -5.60 -21.83 3.85
CA ASN A 478 -4.50 -21.10 3.24
C ASN A 478 -4.97 -19.96 2.34
N THR A 479 -5.70 -19.03 2.93
CA THR A 479 -6.26 -17.88 2.21
C THR A 479 -5.21 -16.90 1.69
N LEU A 480 -3.94 -17.09 2.05
CA LEU A 480 -2.80 -16.26 1.64
C LEU A 480 -2.52 -16.28 0.13
N GLN A 481 -2.89 -17.35 -0.55
CA GLN A 481 -2.57 -17.52 -1.98
C GLN A 481 -3.50 -16.74 -2.91
N HIS A 482 -4.43 -15.97 -2.36
CA HIS A 482 -5.39 -15.23 -3.17
C HIS A 482 -4.93 -13.80 -3.42
N ALA A 483 -5.25 -13.32 -4.62
CA ALA A 483 -4.95 -11.95 -5.02
C ALA A 483 -5.66 -10.95 -4.09
N GLY A 484 -4.92 -9.95 -3.63
CA GLY A 484 -5.46 -8.87 -2.82
C GLY A 484 -4.78 -8.71 -1.47
N ALA A 485 -5.02 -7.56 -0.89
CA ALA A 485 -4.69 -7.25 0.50
C ALA A 485 -5.80 -6.39 1.08
N SER A 486 -6.03 -6.48 2.37
CA SER A 486 -7.13 -5.76 3.02
C SER A 486 -6.71 -5.20 4.36
N LEU A 487 -7.21 -4.01 4.66
CA LEU A 487 -7.33 -3.51 6.03
C LEU A 487 -8.58 -4.16 6.63
N ILE A 488 -8.48 -4.70 7.83
CA ILE A 488 -9.57 -5.44 8.46
C ILE A 488 -9.92 -4.84 9.81
N ILE A 489 -11.21 -4.75 10.11
CA ILE A 489 -11.75 -4.43 11.42
C ILE A 489 -12.52 -5.66 11.89
N HIS A 490 -12.24 -6.15 13.08
CA HIS A 490 -12.97 -7.26 13.66
C HIS A 490 -13.68 -6.83 14.95
N GLY A 491 -15.00 -6.71 14.88
CA GLY A 491 -15.85 -6.25 15.97
C GLY A 491 -16.23 -7.33 17.00
N GLY A 492 -15.79 -8.58 16.81
CA GLY A 492 -16.05 -9.68 17.74
C GLY A 492 -15.36 -9.52 19.10
N CYS A 493 -15.84 -10.24 20.10
CA CYS A 493 -15.27 -10.27 21.44
C CYS A 493 -13.95 -11.02 21.46
N ASN A 494 -13.01 -10.61 22.31
CA ASN A 494 -11.78 -11.33 22.68
C ASN A 494 -10.89 -11.79 21.50
N VAL A 495 -11.14 -11.33 20.29
CA VAL A 495 -10.46 -11.75 19.06
C VAL A 495 -8.93 -11.64 19.16
N ASN A 496 -8.47 -10.65 19.91
CA ASN A 496 -7.05 -10.36 20.11
C ASN A 496 -6.60 -10.67 21.54
N SER A 497 -7.34 -11.50 22.25
CA SER A 497 -6.93 -11.93 23.60
C SER A 497 -5.81 -12.94 23.51
N VAL A 498 -4.73 -12.65 24.21
CA VAL A 498 -3.54 -13.52 24.28
C VAL A 498 -3.68 -14.50 25.42
N ASP A 499 -4.26 -14.03 26.50
CA ASP A 499 -4.35 -14.78 27.75
C ASP A 499 -5.32 -15.96 27.61
N GLU A 500 -6.43 -15.77 26.93
CA GLU A 500 -7.36 -16.87 26.63
C GLU A 500 -6.70 -17.96 25.80
N THR A 501 -5.89 -17.57 24.83
CA THR A 501 -5.16 -18.52 23.98
C THR A 501 -4.23 -19.39 24.81
N GLN A 502 -3.70 -18.86 25.87
CA GLN A 502 -2.76 -19.57 26.74
C GLN A 502 -3.48 -20.45 27.76
N SER A 503 -4.57 -19.99 28.35
CA SER A 503 -5.36 -20.82 29.27
C SER A 503 -5.86 -22.08 28.60
N ASP A 504 -6.16 -21.97 27.32
CA ASP A 504 -6.70 -23.08 26.54
C ASP A 504 -5.67 -24.10 26.06
N ILE A 505 -4.42 -23.75 26.05
CA ILE A 505 -3.32 -24.69 25.82
C ILE A 505 -3.44 -25.87 26.77
N TYR A 506 -3.97 -25.63 27.97
CA TYR A 506 -4.07 -26.70 28.99
C TYR A 506 -5.38 -27.49 28.94
N THR A 507 -6.46 -26.91 28.45
CA THR A 507 -7.78 -27.50 28.69
C THR A 507 -8.42 -28.13 27.47
N THR A 508 -8.32 -27.58 26.28
CA THR A 508 -9.11 -28.07 25.15
C THR A 508 -8.53 -27.98 23.76
N SER A 509 -7.58 -27.06 23.45
CA SER A 509 -7.04 -26.99 22.09
C SER A 509 -5.54 -26.74 22.07
N ARG A 510 -4.83 -27.78 22.18
CA ARG A 510 -3.36 -27.83 22.30
C ARG A 510 -2.63 -27.63 20.99
N TYR A 511 -3.28 -27.04 19.98
CA TYR A 511 -2.72 -27.08 18.61
C TYR A 511 -2.40 -25.74 18.01
N ALA A 512 -3.12 -24.72 18.44
CA ALA A 512 -2.90 -23.38 17.91
C ALA A 512 -2.48 -22.47 19.06
N HIS A 513 -1.29 -21.92 18.93
CA HIS A 513 -0.74 -21.01 19.91
C HIS A 513 -1.07 -19.55 19.56
N TRP A 514 -1.76 -19.35 18.45
CA TRP A 514 -2.21 -18.05 17.96
C TRP A 514 -3.70 -17.84 18.20
N ASN A 515 -4.11 -16.61 18.37
CA ASN A 515 -5.51 -16.22 18.49
C ASN A 515 -6.14 -15.89 17.10
N ASN A 516 -7.42 -15.52 17.10
CA ASN A 516 -8.13 -15.14 15.88
C ASN A 516 -7.48 -13.95 15.15
N ALA A 517 -7.02 -12.92 15.87
CA ALA A 517 -6.36 -11.78 15.25
C ALA A 517 -5.07 -12.18 14.57
N GLU A 518 -4.28 -13.02 15.20
CA GLU A 518 -3.05 -13.56 14.61
C GLU A 518 -3.35 -14.48 13.43
N GLY A 519 -4.39 -15.31 13.53
CA GLY A 519 -4.86 -16.12 12.41
C GLY A 519 -5.24 -15.29 11.19
N ILE A 520 -5.96 -14.21 11.40
CA ILE A 520 -6.33 -13.27 10.33
C ILE A 520 -5.08 -12.59 9.74
N LEU A 521 -4.17 -12.10 10.57
CA LEU A 521 -2.99 -11.40 10.09
C LEU A 521 -2.04 -12.31 9.29
N TRP A 522 -1.80 -13.54 9.79
CA TRP A 522 -0.77 -14.42 9.24
C TRP A 522 -1.27 -15.36 8.16
N PHE A 523 -2.55 -15.72 8.16
CA PHE A 523 -3.10 -16.73 7.26
C PHE A 523 -4.18 -16.20 6.31
N THR A 524 -4.33 -14.87 6.21
CA THR A 524 -5.17 -14.22 5.20
C THR A 524 -4.40 -13.11 4.48
N ASN A 525 -5.08 -12.40 3.59
CA ASN A 525 -4.52 -11.23 2.91
C ASN A 525 -4.55 -9.95 3.77
N CYS A 526 -4.70 -10.07 5.07
CA CYS A 526 -4.69 -8.93 5.97
C CYS A 526 -3.32 -8.24 6.01
N VAL A 527 -3.30 -6.91 5.98
CA VAL A 527 -2.08 -6.09 6.15
C VAL A 527 -2.11 -5.24 7.41
N ALA A 528 -3.30 -4.94 7.92
CA ALA A 528 -3.49 -4.39 9.25
C ALA A 528 -4.89 -4.78 9.77
N LEU A 529 -4.95 -5.12 11.03
CA LEU A 529 -6.15 -5.55 11.73
C LEU A 529 -6.39 -4.67 12.94
N PHE A 530 -7.57 -4.08 13.03
CA PHE A 530 -8.07 -3.43 14.22
C PHE A 530 -9.04 -4.36 14.93
N SER A 531 -8.69 -4.79 16.13
CA SER A 531 -9.49 -5.74 16.89
C SER A 531 -9.32 -5.54 18.39
N ARG A 532 -10.19 -6.16 19.16
CA ARG A 532 -10.19 -5.99 20.61
C ARG A 532 -9.81 -7.26 21.35
N ALA A 533 -9.21 -7.05 22.52
CA ALA A 533 -8.74 -8.11 23.39
C ALA A 533 -9.77 -8.51 24.45
N LYS A 534 -10.91 -7.83 24.55
CA LYS A 534 -12.00 -8.17 25.48
C LYS A 534 -13.38 -8.03 24.88
N GLY A 535 -14.35 -8.72 25.47
CA GLY A 535 -15.73 -8.75 25.03
C GLY A 535 -16.52 -7.54 25.45
N PHE A 536 -17.16 -6.86 24.50
CA PHE A 536 -18.08 -5.76 24.77
C PHE A 536 -19.08 -5.65 23.63
N ASN A 537 -20.26 -5.14 23.95
CA ASN A 537 -21.28 -4.90 22.93
C ASN A 537 -21.14 -3.47 22.37
N ASP A 538 -20.04 -3.20 21.66
CA ASP A 538 -19.82 -1.92 21.02
C ASP A 538 -19.19 -2.11 19.63
N ALA A 539 -19.52 -1.23 18.71
CA ALA A 539 -18.85 -1.12 17.42
C ALA A 539 -17.78 -0.01 17.52
N PRO A 540 -16.70 -0.09 16.73
CA PRO A 540 -15.67 0.96 16.71
C PRO A 540 -16.14 2.17 15.90
N ASN A 541 -17.23 2.79 16.33
CA ASN A 541 -17.79 3.97 15.69
C ASN A 541 -16.78 5.11 15.66
N GLY A 542 -16.68 5.81 14.54
CA GLY A 542 -15.73 6.90 14.34
C GLY A 542 -14.32 6.44 13.98
N PHE A 543 -14.01 5.14 13.97
CA PHE A 543 -12.68 4.66 13.60
C PHE A 543 -12.34 5.05 12.15
N THR A 544 -13.20 4.73 11.22
CA THR A 544 -12.99 5.00 9.79
C THR A 544 -13.06 6.46 9.42
N ASP A 545 -13.70 7.30 10.26
CA ASP A 545 -13.71 8.76 10.08
C ASP A 545 -12.28 9.34 10.10
N GLY A 546 -11.35 8.67 10.76
CA GLY A 546 -9.95 9.04 10.78
C GLY A 546 -9.32 9.17 9.38
N TYR A 547 -9.77 8.40 8.41
CA TYR A 547 -9.29 8.51 7.03
C TYR A 547 -9.69 9.80 6.32
N ARG A 548 -10.73 10.47 6.79
CA ARG A 548 -11.24 11.74 6.22
C ARG A 548 -10.57 12.98 6.80
N LEU A 549 -9.79 12.84 7.86
CA LEU A 549 -9.20 13.99 8.56
C LEU A 549 -8.06 14.64 7.79
N SER A 550 -7.36 13.89 6.96
CA SER A 550 -6.32 14.43 6.09
C SER A 550 -5.96 13.44 4.98
N ASP A 551 -5.38 13.94 3.89
CA ASP A 551 -4.85 13.12 2.80
C ASP A 551 -3.70 12.19 3.26
N ARG A 552 -3.15 12.46 4.44
CA ARG A 552 -2.07 11.65 5.05
C ARG A 552 -2.59 10.71 6.14
N ALA A 553 -3.90 10.63 6.32
CA ALA A 553 -4.50 9.75 7.32
C ALA A 553 -4.16 8.28 7.02
N ASN A 554 -3.90 7.55 8.09
CA ASN A 554 -3.51 6.15 8.07
C ASN A 554 -4.28 5.36 9.13
N PHE A 555 -4.08 4.06 9.20
CA PHE A 555 -4.78 3.18 10.12
C PHE A 555 -4.56 3.57 11.60
N GLY A 556 -3.37 4.07 11.93
CA GLY A 556 -3.08 4.62 13.26
C GLY A 556 -3.84 5.91 13.57
N SER A 557 -4.03 6.77 12.57
CA SER A 557 -4.88 7.97 12.70
C SER A 557 -6.33 7.58 13.01
N CYS A 558 -6.82 6.51 12.38
CA CYS A 558 -8.15 5.97 12.65
C CYS A 558 -8.28 5.49 14.10
N TRP A 559 -7.27 4.80 14.62
CA TRP A 559 -7.26 4.37 16.03
C TRP A 559 -7.29 5.57 16.98
N LYS A 560 -6.48 6.59 16.74
CA LYS A 560 -6.49 7.83 17.57
C LYS A 560 -7.83 8.53 17.48
N THR A 561 -8.43 8.62 16.29
CA THR A 561 -9.75 9.23 16.09
C THR A 561 -10.82 8.49 16.87
N TYR A 562 -10.84 7.16 16.77
CA TYR A 562 -11.74 6.32 17.55
C TYR A 562 -11.59 6.57 19.04
N PHE A 563 -10.35 6.57 19.52
CA PHE A 563 -10.06 6.77 20.93
C PHE A 563 -10.53 8.13 21.44
N ASN A 564 -10.26 9.18 20.67
CA ASN A 564 -10.68 10.54 20.98
C ASN A 564 -12.21 10.72 20.89
N ALA A 565 -12.86 10.07 19.94
CA ALA A 565 -14.32 10.09 19.84
C ALA A 565 -14.96 9.45 21.09
N GLN A 566 -14.45 8.29 21.51
CA GLN A 566 -14.89 7.67 22.77
C GLN A 566 -14.60 8.56 23.98
N ALA A 567 -13.55 9.37 23.92
CA ALA A 567 -13.19 10.32 24.96
C ALA A 567 -14.12 11.55 24.99
N ASN A 568 -14.64 11.96 23.85
CA ASN A 568 -15.46 13.17 23.72
C ASN A 568 -16.97 12.90 23.70
N ASP A 569 -17.37 11.61 23.71
CA ASP A 569 -18.78 11.24 23.67
C ASP A 569 -19.49 11.73 24.94
N GLY A 570 -19.92 12.92 24.87
CA GLY A 570 -20.91 13.78 25.53
C GLY A 570 -21.14 13.71 27.03
N GLY A 571 -20.55 12.79 27.68
CA GLY A 571 -21.00 12.52 28.99
C GLY A 571 -19.88 12.23 29.99
N LEU A 572 -19.20 13.28 30.41
CA LEU A 572 -18.54 13.22 31.74
C LEU A 572 -19.54 12.99 32.86
N SER A 573 -20.82 13.17 32.62
CA SER A 573 -21.91 12.99 33.60
C SER A 573 -22.35 11.56 33.82
N THR A 574 -22.03 10.68 32.91
CA THR A 574 -22.31 9.26 33.04
C THR A 574 -21.02 8.49 32.99
N TYR A 575 -20.95 7.51 33.82
CA TYR A 575 -20.00 6.44 33.84
C TYR A 575 -19.71 5.95 32.42
N ASN A 576 -18.75 6.56 31.70
CA ASN A 576 -18.55 6.24 30.33
C ASN A 576 -17.72 4.97 30.16
N ILE A 577 -18.41 3.84 30.25
CA ILE A 577 -17.87 2.50 30.05
C ILE A 577 -17.21 2.35 28.69
N GLN A 578 -17.73 3.04 27.67
CA GLN A 578 -17.24 2.98 26.30
C GLN A 578 -15.77 3.41 26.22
N ARG A 579 -15.37 4.45 26.93
CA ARG A 579 -13.98 4.93 26.96
C ARG A 579 -13.01 3.86 27.44
N LYS A 580 -13.41 3.08 28.44
CA LYS A 580 -12.58 2.02 28.99
C LYS A 580 -12.46 0.84 28.04
N ARG A 581 -13.47 0.59 27.26
CA ARG A 581 -13.46 -0.45 26.24
C ARG A 581 -12.47 -0.11 25.12
N ALA A 582 -12.33 1.17 24.77
CA ALA A 582 -11.38 1.63 23.78
C ALA A 582 -9.93 1.23 24.12
N TYR A 583 -9.59 1.07 25.38
CA TYR A 583 -8.25 0.68 25.82
C TYR A 583 -7.83 -0.71 25.36
N PHE A 584 -8.80 -1.59 25.12
CA PHE A 584 -8.54 -2.97 24.67
C PHE A 584 -8.57 -3.16 23.16
N TRP A 585 -8.77 -2.08 22.41
CA TRP A 585 -8.64 -2.09 20.96
C TRP A 585 -7.20 -1.79 20.56
N SER A 586 -6.66 -2.60 19.68
CA SER A 586 -5.28 -2.47 19.21
C SER A 586 -5.14 -2.80 17.73
N ILE A 587 -4.00 -2.41 17.18
CA ILE A 587 -3.63 -2.68 15.79
C ILE A 587 -2.59 -3.80 15.76
N ASN A 588 -2.91 -4.89 15.05
CA ASN A 588 -1.95 -5.89 14.61
C ASN A 588 -1.61 -5.62 13.15
N GLY A 589 -0.32 -5.65 12.80
CA GLY A 589 0.14 -5.27 11.47
C GLY A 589 0.65 -3.84 11.42
N ASP A 590 0.52 -3.20 10.30
CA ASP A 590 1.13 -1.91 10.00
C ASP A 590 0.15 -0.76 10.17
N TRP A 591 0.32 0.05 11.21
CA TRP A 591 -0.53 1.21 11.48
C TRP A 591 -0.36 2.34 10.47
N THR A 592 0.73 2.38 9.71
CA THR A 592 1.01 3.48 8.79
C THR A 592 0.23 3.39 7.47
N LEU A 593 -0.50 2.29 7.24
CA LEU A 593 -1.23 2.04 6.01
C LEU A 593 -2.38 3.02 5.79
N ARG A 594 -2.47 3.48 4.54
CA ARG A 594 -3.53 4.36 4.05
C ARG A 594 -4.50 3.56 3.18
N LEU A 595 -5.71 4.06 3.00
CA LEU A 595 -6.57 3.55 1.94
C LEU A 595 -5.96 3.89 0.58
N ARG A 596 -5.95 2.91 -0.32
CA ARG A 596 -5.36 3.03 -1.65
C ARG A 596 -6.39 2.73 -2.72
N ASN A 597 -6.35 3.50 -3.80
CA ASN A 597 -7.26 3.39 -4.93
C ASN A 597 -6.61 2.70 -6.15
N GLY A 598 -5.69 1.79 -5.91
CA GLY A 598 -5.02 1.02 -6.96
C GLY A 598 -3.80 1.71 -7.58
N ASN A 599 -3.28 1.11 -8.69
CA ASN A 599 -2.16 1.66 -9.43
C ASN A 599 -2.52 3.01 -10.05
N GLY A 600 -1.57 3.94 -10.06
CA GLY A 600 -1.71 5.23 -10.71
C GLY A 600 -0.72 5.41 -11.85
N LEU A 601 0.56 5.28 -11.52
CA LEU A 601 1.70 5.48 -12.41
C LEU A 601 2.66 4.29 -12.28
N GLY A 602 3.28 3.87 -13.38
CA GLY A 602 4.24 2.77 -13.35
C GLY A 602 5.30 2.86 -14.44
N ILE A 603 6.41 2.18 -14.23
CA ILE A 603 7.48 1.98 -15.20
C ILE A 603 7.51 0.51 -15.58
N LEU A 604 7.49 0.22 -16.88
CA LEU A 604 7.59 -1.14 -17.40
C LEU A 604 8.90 -1.32 -18.18
N SER A 605 9.58 -2.43 -17.92
CA SER A 605 10.78 -2.87 -18.64
C SER A 605 10.58 -4.21 -19.34
N LEU A 606 11.52 -4.53 -20.24
CA LEU A 606 11.56 -5.81 -20.94
C LEU A 606 12.82 -6.58 -20.54
N GLU A 607 12.82 -7.20 -19.37
CA GLU A 607 13.92 -8.03 -18.91
C GLU A 607 13.44 -9.44 -18.58
N GLY A 608 13.74 -10.41 -19.49
CA GLY A 608 13.20 -11.75 -19.38
C GLY A 608 11.69 -11.87 -19.63
N GLY A 609 11.05 -10.80 -20.07
CA GLY A 609 9.62 -10.59 -20.29
C GLY A 609 9.20 -9.20 -19.84
N LEU A 610 7.99 -8.77 -20.18
CA LEU A 610 7.47 -7.47 -19.73
C LEU A 610 7.14 -7.51 -18.25
N ARG A 611 7.65 -6.55 -17.48
CA ARG A 611 7.44 -6.45 -16.04
C ARG A 611 7.37 -4.99 -15.57
N SER A 612 6.82 -4.72 -14.41
CA SER A 612 6.94 -3.41 -13.77
C SER A 612 8.21 -3.32 -12.95
N GLU A 613 8.91 -2.20 -13.06
CA GLU A 613 10.06 -1.85 -12.24
C GLU A 613 9.63 -1.05 -11.01
N GLU A 614 8.74 -0.09 -11.21
CA GLU A 614 8.18 0.74 -10.14
C GLU A 614 6.69 0.98 -10.37
N VAL A 615 5.95 1.10 -9.28
CA VAL A 615 4.52 1.38 -9.29
C VAL A 615 4.19 2.40 -8.21
N HIS A 616 3.52 3.48 -8.59
CA HIS A 616 3.01 4.48 -7.66
C HIS A 616 1.49 4.39 -7.55
N PRO A 617 0.94 4.34 -6.33
CA PRO A 617 -0.51 4.27 -6.14
C PRO A 617 -1.22 5.53 -6.63
N ASN A 618 -2.43 5.35 -7.17
CA ASN A 618 -3.27 6.48 -7.54
C ASN A 618 -3.66 7.32 -6.32
N ARG A 619 -3.73 8.64 -6.48
CA ARG A 619 -4.01 9.61 -5.43
C ARG A 619 -3.01 9.62 -4.27
N ALA A 620 -1.83 9.05 -4.48
CA ALA A 620 -0.74 9.15 -3.53
C ALA A 620 0.17 10.35 -3.85
N TRP A 621 0.90 10.82 -2.85
CA TRP A 621 1.76 11.98 -2.98
C TRP A 621 3.17 11.59 -3.41
N ILE A 622 3.72 12.34 -4.37
CA ILE A 622 5.11 12.30 -4.80
C ILE A 622 5.73 13.64 -4.42
N ASP A 623 6.42 13.73 -3.30
CA ASP A 623 7.13 14.93 -2.81
C ASP A 623 6.34 16.27 -2.97
N GLY A 624 5.07 16.25 -2.66
CA GLY A 624 4.21 17.43 -2.76
C GLY A 624 3.30 17.48 -3.99
N TRP A 625 3.45 16.55 -4.95
CA TRP A 625 2.52 16.34 -6.06
C TRP A 625 1.56 15.19 -5.74
N ASN A 626 0.26 15.45 -5.73
CA ASN A 626 -0.75 14.38 -5.63
C ASN A 626 -1.03 13.81 -7.02
N PHE A 627 -0.59 12.58 -7.27
CA PHE A 627 -0.78 11.94 -8.56
C PHE A 627 -2.16 11.28 -8.65
N ASP A 628 -3.10 11.93 -9.32
CA ASP A 628 -4.42 11.37 -9.66
C ASP A 628 -4.48 11.10 -11.18
N ALA A 629 -4.49 9.84 -11.56
CA ALA A 629 -4.43 9.42 -12.96
C ALA A 629 -5.66 9.87 -13.79
N ALA A 630 -6.77 10.22 -13.16
CA ALA A 630 -7.93 10.82 -13.84
C ALA A 630 -7.71 12.29 -14.18
N LEU A 631 -7.03 13.02 -13.31
CA LEU A 631 -6.85 14.48 -13.41
C LEU A 631 -5.48 14.86 -13.98
N ASN A 632 -4.47 14.01 -13.78
CA ASN A 632 -3.11 14.29 -14.22
C ASN A 632 -2.90 13.85 -15.67
N LYS A 633 -2.15 14.64 -16.42
CA LYS A 633 -1.74 14.33 -17.78
C LYS A 633 -0.23 14.45 -17.90
N ILE A 634 0.42 13.40 -18.34
CA ILE A 634 1.83 13.44 -18.71
C ILE A 634 1.94 14.04 -20.09
N ARG A 635 2.81 15.03 -20.23
CA ARG A 635 2.87 15.90 -21.42
C ARG A 635 4.13 15.75 -22.22
N GLY A 636 5.18 15.19 -21.66
CA GLY A 636 6.45 14.98 -22.31
C GLY A 636 7.44 14.27 -21.41
N ILE A 637 8.40 13.59 -22.02
CA ILE A 637 9.47 12.83 -21.36
C ILE A 637 10.79 13.26 -22.01
N GLY A 638 11.84 13.48 -21.21
CA GLY A 638 13.16 13.81 -21.66
C GLY A 638 14.07 14.23 -20.52
N ASP A 639 15.37 14.22 -20.76
CA ASP A 639 16.41 14.63 -19.79
C ASP A 639 16.37 16.15 -19.58
N ILE A 640 15.56 16.60 -18.61
CA ILE A 640 15.32 18.03 -18.34
C ILE A 640 16.31 18.58 -17.30
N ASP A 641 16.80 17.75 -16.38
CA ASP A 641 17.77 18.18 -15.37
C ASP A 641 19.24 18.01 -15.83
N GLY A 642 19.48 17.26 -16.93
CA GLY A 642 20.77 17.09 -17.55
C GLY A 642 21.65 16.02 -16.90
N ASP A 643 21.08 15.07 -16.16
CA ASP A 643 21.84 13.98 -15.54
C ASP A 643 21.88 12.68 -16.35
N GLY A 644 21.22 12.68 -17.51
CA GLY A 644 21.16 11.54 -18.43
C GLY A 644 19.97 10.61 -18.20
N LEU A 645 19.12 10.87 -17.21
CA LEU A 645 17.84 10.20 -17.00
C LEU A 645 16.70 11.06 -17.52
N ASP A 646 15.66 10.42 -17.97
CA ASP A 646 14.50 11.15 -18.49
C ASP A 646 13.51 11.45 -17.38
N GLU A 647 13.18 12.73 -17.22
CA GLU A 647 12.07 13.23 -16.44
C GLU A 647 10.78 13.21 -17.27
N PHE A 648 9.66 13.36 -16.58
CA PHE A 648 8.38 13.58 -17.23
C PHE A 648 7.62 14.76 -16.62
N VAL A 649 7.04 15.54 -17.53
CA VAL A 649 6.24 16.70 -17.16
C VAL A 649 4.80 16.27 -16.94
N VAL A 650 4.27 16.53 -15.75
CA VAL A 650 2.88 16.26 -15.39
C VAL A 650 2.11 17.56 -15.20
N THR A 651 0.90 17.59 -15.70
CA THR A 651 -0.02 18.73 -15.54
C THR A 651 -1.35 18.29 -14.95
N SER A 652 -1.96 19.16 -14.19
CA SER A 652 -3.33 19.03 -13.67
C SER A 652 -4.01 20.39 -13.61
N ASP A 653 -5.27 20.44 -13.19
CA ASP A 653 -5.96 21.72 -12.93
C ASP A 653 -5.28 22.53 -11.83
N TRP A 654 -4.53 21.88 -10.97
CA TRP A 654 -3.79 22.50 -9.89
C TRP A 654 -2.53 23.21 -10.38
N GLY A 655 -1.79 22.63 -11.35
CA GLY A 655 -0.52 23.20 -11.77
C GLY A 655 0.31 22.27 -12.66
N ILE A 656 1.62 22.43 -12.57
CA ILE A 656 2.66 21.68 -13.30
C ILE A 656 3.66 21.07 -12.32
N GLY A 657 4.09 19.85 -12.59
CA GLY A 657 5.14 19.14 -11.87
C GLY A 657 6.19 18.57 -12.82
N LEU A 658 7.42 18.52 -12.37
CA LEU A 658 8.51 17.79 -13.01
C LEU A 658 8.83 16.60 -12.13
N LEU A 659 8.57 15.40 -12.64
CA LEU A 659 8.74 14.16 -11.89
C LEU A 659 9.85 13.31 -12.52
N LYS A 660 10.52 12.54 -11.67
CA LYS A 660 11.64 11.65 -12.00
C LYS A 660 11.53 10.34 -11.24
N TYR A 661 12.10 9.29 -11.76
CA TYR A 661 12.39 8.07 -11.01
C TYR A 661 13.86 8.08 -10.56
N ASP A 662 14.13 7.94 -9.26
CA ASP A 662 15.49 8.01 -8.69
C ASP A 662 16.19 6.64 -8.59
N GLY A 663 15.64 5.60 -9.25
CA GLY A 663 16.10 4.22 -9.17
C GLY A 663 15.48 3.43 -8.01
N ILE A 664 14.68 4.10 -7.16
CA ILE A 664 14.00 3.47 -6.02
C ILE A 664 12.52 3.87 -6.02
N HIS A 665 12.21 5.18 -6.20
CA HIS A 665 10.85 5.70 -6.18
C HIS A 665 10.70 6.92 -7.07
N PHE A 666 9.46 7.25 -7.41
CA PHE A 666 9.17 8.53 -8.07
C PHE A 666 9.43 9.71 -7.14
N ARG A 667 10.01 10.76 -7.70
CA ARG A 667 10.31 12.03 -7.03
C ARG A 667 9.71 13.20 -7.80
N ALA A 668 9.36 14.26 -7.09
CA ALA A 668 9.08 15.54 -7.70
C ALA A 668 10.31 16.46 -7.56
N LEU A 669 10.94 16.78 -8.68
CA LEU A 669 12.04 17.73 -8.71
C LEU A 669 11.52 19.15 -8.44
N MET A 670 10.34 19.46 -8.96
CA MET A 670 9.61 20.69 -8.67
C MET A 670 8.11 20.52 -8.86
N THR A 671 7.37 21.32 -8.14
CA THR A 671 5.92 21.48 -8.31
C THR A 671 5.56 22.96 -8.27
N ALA A 672 4.66 23.39 -9.14
CA ALA A 672 4.20 24.77 -9.15
C ALA A 672 2.70 24.83 -9.37
N PRO A 673 1.95 25.58 -8.54
CA PRO A 673 0.53 25.78 -8.77
C PRO A 673 0.30 26.57 -10.06
N ARG A 674 -0.93 26.48 -10.59
CA ARG A 674 -1.35 27.35 -11.69
C ARG A 674 -1.19 28.82 -11.26
N ASP A 675 -1.07 29.68 -12.26
CA ASP A 675 -0.82 31.10 -12.08
C ASP A 675 0.58 31.44 -11.52
N THR A 676 1.48 30.45 -11.40
CA THR A 676 2.89 30.69 -11.07
C THR A 676 3.55 31.46 -12.20
N TRP A 677 4.35 32.45 -11.82
CA TRP A 677 5.20 33.20 -12.74
C TRP A 677 6.58 32.54 -12.87
N PHE A 678 6.88 32.06 -14.05
CA PHE A 678 8.21 31.60 -14.43
C PHE A 678 8.92 32.72 -15.18
N GLY A 679 9.61 33.62 -14.46
CA GLY A 679 10.45 34.66 -15.04
C GLY A 679 9.82 35.54 -16.16
N GLY A 680 8.55 35.85 -16.08
CA GLY A 680 7.84 36.65 -17.12
C GLY A 680 6.75 35.86 -17.88
N TRP A 681 6.74 34.53 -17.73
CA TRP A 681 5.63 33.70 -18.22
C TRP A 681 4.71 33.28 -17.06
N ARG A 682 3.45 33.60 -17.15
CA ARG A 682 2.42 33.15 -16.21
C ARG A 682 1.82 31.83 -16.72
N TYR A 683 2.08 30.76 -16.00
CA TYR A 683 1.54 29.44 -16.34
C TYR A 683 0.08 29.31 -15.96
N ASP A 684 -0.78 29.02 -16.91
CA ASP A 684 -2.21 28.78 -16.71
C ASP A 684 -2.53 27.31 -17.00
N ALA A 685 -2.70 26.55 -15.93
CA ALA A 685 -2.96 25.10 -15.97
C ALA A 685 -4.42 24.75 -16.27
N THR A 686 -5.29 25.70 -16.65
CA THR A 686 -6.69 25.35 -16.94
C THR A 686 -6.76 24.33 -18.07
N ILE A 687 -7.50 23.25 -17.83
CA ILE A 687 -7.76 22.13 -18.77
C ILE A 687 -8.52 22.63 -20.01
N ASN A 688 -9.01 23.85 -20.01
CA ASN A 688 -9.69 24.43 -21.15
C ASN A 688 -8.71 24.49 -22.33
N PRO A 689 -8.99 23.78 -23.47
CA PRO A 689 -8.04 23.66 -24.58
C PRO A 689 -7.84 24.98 -25.34
N GLY A 690 -7.43 26.00 -24.67
CA GLY A 690 -7.20 27.32 -25.25
C GLY A 690 -6.09 28.11 -24.57
N ARG A 691 -5.59 27.65 -23.43
CA ARG A 691 -4.50 28.31 -22.72
C ARG A 691 -3.21 27.53 -22.80
N ASP A 692 -2.42 27.43 -21.78
CA ASP A 692 -1.08 26.83 -21.83
C ASP A 692 -1.12 25.33 -22.08
N ARG A 693 -0.50 24.90 -23.17
CA ARG A 693 -0.42 23.51 -23.62
C ARG A 693 1.05 23.14 -23.80
N ILE A 694 1.54 22.13 -23.13
CA ILE A 694 2.86 21.57 -23.39
C ILE A 694 2.77 20.76 -24.68
N VAL A 695 3.63 21.05 -25.63
CA VAL A 695 3.62 20.44 -26.97
C VAL A 695 4.85 19.60 -27.26
N GLY A 696 5.95 19.75 -26.51
CA GLY A 696 7.17 18.96 -26.67
C GLY A 696 8.17 19.18 -25.55
N VAL A 697 9.04 18.20 -25.40
CA VAL A 697 10.20 18.24 -24.49
C VAL A 697 11.40 17.82 -25.35
N HIS A 698 12.22 18.79 -25.73
CA HIS A 698 13.39 18.59 -26.60
C HIS A 698 14.44 19.65 -26.33
N ASN A 699 15.64 19.42 -26.82
CA ASN A 699 16.69 20.44 -26.81
C ASN A 699 16.44 21.47 -27.94
N PHE A 700 15.85 22.61 -27.61
CA PHE A 700 15.55 23.69 -28.55
C PHE A 700 16.62 24.79 -28.54
N THR A 701 17.42 24.89 -27.47
CA THR A 701 18.35 26.05 -27.28
C THR A 701 19.81 25.66 -27.30
N GLY A 702 20.14 24.36 -27.39
CA GLY A 702 21.51 23.86 -27.48
C GLY A 702 22.22 23.68 -26.14
N THR A 703 21.48 23.70 -25.06
CA THR A 703 22.00 23.28 -23.75
C THR A 703 22.06 21.75 -23.68
N PRO A 704 22.82 21.16 -22.74
CA PRO A 704 22.80 19.69 -22.57
C PRO A 704 21.44 19.15 -22.05
N ARG A 705 20.50 20.02 -21.77
CA ARG A 705 19.19 19.71 -21.17
C ARG A 705 18.09 19.86 -22.20
N ASN A 706 17.01 19.13 -22.00
CA ASN A 706 15.80 19.34 -22.76
C ASN A 706 14.94 20.44 -22.14
N GLU A 707 14.34 21.28 -22.99
CA GLU A 707 13.40 22.30 -22.56
C GLU A 707 11.96 21.82 -22.77
N VAL A 708 11.08 22.37 -21.95
CA VAL A 708 9.63 22.17 -22.04
C VAL A 708 9.01 23.27 -22.89
N MET A 709 8.46 22.94 -24.03
CA MET A 709 7.82 23.91 -24.91
C MET A 709 6.34 24.07 -24.59
N ILE A 710 5.94 25.29 -24.26
CA ILE A 710 4.56 25.69 -24.01
C ILE A 710 3.99 26.46 -25.19
N TRP A 711 2.82 26.06 -25.62
CA TRP A 711 1.98 26.73 -26.60
C TRP A 711 0.78 27.37 -25.92
N SER A 712 0.64 28.65 -25.99
CA SER A 712 -0.40 29.42 -25.30
C SER A 712 -1.20 30.27 -26.29
N SER A 713 -2.39 30.71 -25.90
CA SER A 713 -3.19 31.64 -26.67
C SER A 713 -2.51 32.97 -26.94
N TRP A 714 -1.41 33.31 -26.27
CA TRP A 714 -0.70 34.58 -26.43
C TRP A 714 0.73 34.42 -27.00
N GLY A 715 1.22 33.20 -27.17
CA GLY A 715 2.54 32.94 -27.75
C GLY A 715 3.14 31.60 -27.43
N ILE A 716 4.45 31.51 -27.60
CA ILE A 716 5.26 30.30 -27.38
C ILE A 716 6.32 30.59 -26.30
N CYS A 717 6.54 29.63 -25.41
CA CYS A 717 7.59 29.70 -24.41
C CYS A 717 8.34 28.38 -24.35
N THR A 718 9.66 28.43 -24.21
CA THR A 718 10.48 27.27 -23.81
C THR A 718 10.97 27.50 -22.38
N LEU A 719 10.80 26.49 -21.52
CA LEU A 719 11.21 26.48 -20.13
C LEU A 719 12.38 25.54 -19.91
N GLU A 720 13.41 25.98 -19.25
CA GLU A 720 14.53 25.19 -18.71
C GLU A 720 14.39 24.95 -17.21
N TYR A 721 14.99 23.90 -16.72
CA TYR A 721 15.10 23.61 -15.30
C TYR A 721 16.47 24.02 -14.74
N ASN A 722 16.51 24.80 -13.67
CA ASN A 722 17.74 25.33 -13.08
C ASN A 722 18.23 24.61 -11.82
N GLY A 723 17.65 23.45 -11.54
CA GLY A 723 17.94 22.69 -10.32
C GLY A 723 16.95 22.95 -9.16
N ALA A 724 16.07 23.94 -9.30
CA ALA A 724 15.06 24.27 -8.28
C ALA A 724 13.68 24.57 -8.89
N SER A 725 13.64 25.21 -10.06
CA SER A 725 12.40 25.63 -10.70
C SER A 725 12.56 25.72 -12.22
N LEU A 726 11.44 25.77 -12.91
CA LEU A 726 11.42 26.10 -14.34
C LEU A 726 11.57 27.60 -14.53
N PHE A 727 12.26 28.02 -15.59
CA PHE A 727 12.40 29.41 -16.00
C PHE A 727 12.41 29.53 -17.52
N PRO A 728 11.95 30.65 -18.11
CA PRO A 728 11.89 30.78 -19.55
C PRO A 728 13.30 30.93 -20.15
N SER A 729 13.63 30.03 -21.08
CA SER A 729 14.79 30.21 -21.94
C SER A 729 14.46 31.13 -23.14
N ARG A 730 13.24 31.03 -23.66
CA ARG A 730 12.72 31.90 -24.74
C ARG A 730 11.23 32.17 -24.58
N ILE A 731 10.82 33.37 -24.92
CA ILE A 731 9.42 33.80 -24.95
C ILE A 731 9.17 34.53 -26.27
N TYR A 732 8.18 34.09 -27.02
CA TYR A 732 7.73 34.69 -28.28
C TYR A 732 6.23 34.99 -28.23
N ALA A 733 5.84 36.22 -28.04
CA ALA A 733 4.45 36.62 -28.05
C ALA A 733 3.85 36.51 -29.46
N ASN A 734 2.55 36.32 -29.54
CA ASN A 734 1.84 36.47 -30.83
C ASN A 734 2.13 37.81 -31.45
N GLY A 735 2.32 37.85 -32.77
CA GLY A 735 2.78 39.02 -33.52
C GLY A 735 4.31 39.10 -33.68
N THR A 736 5.11 38.31 -32.94
CA THR A 736 6.57 38.24 -33.13
C THR A 736 6.88 37.62 -34.49
N ARG A 737 7.89 38.16 -35.18
CA ARG A 737 8.41 37.55 -36.42
C ARG A 737 9.76 36.88 -36.14
N LEU A 738 9.80 35.59 -36.46
CA LEU A 738 11.02 34.78 -36.39
C LEU A 738 11.53 34.53 -37.81
N GLY A 739 12.55 35.28 -38.22
CA GLY A 739 13.08 35.20 -39.57
C GLY A 739 12.06 35.44 -40.68
N GLY A 740 10.97 36.21 -40.42
CA GLY A 740 9.89 36.44 -41.35
C GLY A 740 8.58 35.70 -41.03
N TRP A 741 8.65 34.54 -40.38
CA TRP A 741 7.48 33.79 -39.96
C TRP A 741 6.75 34.52 -38.81
N LEU A 742 5.45 34.71 -38.96
CA LEU A 742 4.61 35.37 -37.94
C LEU A 742 4.11 34.32 -36.93
N ILE A 743 4.55 34.44 -35.70
CA ILE A 743 3.96 33.65 -34.61
C ILE A 743 2.54 34.15 -34.36
N ASN A 744 1.60 33.24 -34.56
CA ASN A 744 0.19 33.45 -34.22
C ASN A 744 -0.37 32.06 -33.82
N THR A 745 -0.45 31.81 -32.53
CA THR A 745 -0.86 30.51 -32.02
C THR A 745 -2.33 30.16 -32.25
N SER A 746 -3.15 31.12 -32.70
CA SER A 746 -4.50 30.83 -33.18
C SER A 746 -4.54 30.22 -34.58
N ASP A 747 -3.56 30.58 -35.44
CA ASP A 747 -3.50 30.17 -36.84
C ASP A 747 -2.39 29.18 -37.13
N ASN A 748 -1.33 29.21 -36.34
CA ASN A 748 -0.25 28.25 -36.43
C ASN A 748 -0.61 26.92 -35.75
N VAL A 749 -0.30 25.82 -36.42
CA VAL A 749 -0.43 24.45 -35.91
C VAL A 749 0.96 23.89 -35.69
N TYR A 750 1.26 23.49 -34.47
CA TYR A 750 2.47 22.74 -34.17
C TYR A 750 2.36 21.33 -34.76
N CYS A 751 3.28 20.96 -35.64
CA CYS A 751 3.30 19.67 -36.36
C CYS A 751 4.33 18.70 -35.78
N GLY A 752 5.28 19.17 -34.99
CA GLY A 752 6.36 18.37 -34.44
C GLY A 752 7.68 19.14 -34.39
N SER A 753 8.71 18.49 -33.91
CA SER A 753 10.09 19.03 -33.85
C SER A 753 11.04 18.02 -34.45
N GLY A 754 12.11 18.50 -35.10
CA GLY A 754 13.12 17.71 -35.74
C GLY A 754 14.42 18.48 -35.93
N GLN A 755 15.48 17.81 -36.33
CA GLN A 755 16.75 18.41 -36.71
C GLN A 755 16.78 18.59 -38.22
N PHE A 756 16.77 19.82 -38.69
CA PHE A 756 16.70 20.15 -40.12
C PHE A 756 17.93 20.86 -40.66
N ASP A 757 18.91 21.14 -39.83
CA ASP A 757 20.20 21.69 -40.20
C ASP A 757 21.33 20.98 -39.47
N ALA A 758 22.58 21.41 -39.67
CA ALA A 758 23.76 20.81 -39.02
C ALA A 758 23.88 21.12 -37.51
N ASP A 759 22.97 21.87 -36.98
CA ASP A 759 22.89 22.23 -35.56
C ASP A 759 22.18 21.11 -34.78
N PRO A 760 22.69 20.64 -33.63
CA PRO A 760 22.07 19.54 -32.89
C PRO A 760 20.75 19.91 -32.20
N ARG A 761 20.31 21.14 -32.33
CA ARG A 761 19.03 21.63 -31.75
C ARG A 761 17.84 21.16 -32.56
N LYS A 762 16.73 21.00 -31.88
CA LYS A 762 15.50 20.67 -32.57
C LYS A 762 14.74 21.92 -33.03
N ASP A 763 14.46 21.98 -34.31
CA ASP A 763 13.61 23.00 -34.91
C ASP A 763 12.14 22.63 -34.82
N VAL A 764 11.27 23.61 -34.87
CA VAL A 764 9.83 23.47 -34.76
C VAL A 764 9.17 23.54 -36.13
N VAL A 765 8.43 22.52 -36.52
CA VAL A 765 7.63 22.50 -37.75
C VAL A 765 6.25 23.05 -37.47
N LEU A 766 5.88 24.12 -38.19
CA LEU A 766 4.61 24.82 -38.09
C LEU A 766 3.89 24.82 -39.42
N MET A 767 2.59 24.62 -39.37
CA MET A 767 1.70 24.90 -40.50
C MET A 767 0.73 26.03 -40.16
N SER A 768 0.40 26.84 -41.13
CA SER A 768 -0.56 27.94 -40.97
C SER A 768 -1.38 28.06 -42.26
N PRO A 769 -2.49 28.83 -42.29
CA PRO A 769 -3.20 29.13 -43.54
C PRO A 769 -2.33 29.75 -44.63
N TRP A 770 -1.17 30.31 -44.25
CA TRP A 770 -0.19 30.85 -45.19
C TRP A 770 0.67 29.80 -45.85
N GLY A 771 1.09 28.77 -45.14
CA GLY A 771 2.00 27.72 -45.61
C GLY A 771 2.68 26.94 -44.48
N LEU A 772 3.93 26.47 -44.75
CA LEU A 772 4.76 25.68 -43.83
C LEU A 772 6.01 26.45 -43.42
N GLY A 773 6.39 26.40 -42.18
CA GLY A 773 7.63 26.95 -41.63
C GLY A 773 8.38 25.94 -40.77
N ILE A 774 9.70 25.93 -40.88
CA ILE A 774 10.66 25.27 -40.01
C ILE A 774 11.40 26.37 -39.26
N ILE A 775 11.20 26.45 -37.94
CA ILE A 775 11.59 27.58 -37.14
C ILE A 775 12.60 27.14 -36.07
N SER A 776 13.75 27.83 -36.03
CA SER A 776 14.70 27.70 -34.92
C SER A 776 14.29 28.65 -33.78
N LEU A 777 14.12 28.12 -32.59
CA LEU A 777 13.77 28.94 -31.43
C LEU A 777 14.99 29.64 -30.82
N GLN A 778 16.21 29.24 -31.19
CA GLN A 778 17.38 29.99 -30.79
C GLN A 778 17.77 31.01 -31.86
N GLY A 779 17.91 32.26 -31.48
CA GLY A 779 18.29 33.35 -32.40
C GLY A 779 17.15 33.97 -33.17
N GLY A 780 15.91 33.40 -33.08
CA GLY A 780 14.73 34.00 -33.69
C GLY A 780 14.71 33.95 -35.21
N ASN A 781 15.33 32.93 -35.81
CA ASN A 781 15.43 32.74 -37.24
C ASN A 781 14.49 31.63 -37.72
N HIS A 782 14.19 31.64 -39.02
CA HIS A 782 13.61 30.45 -39.69
C HIS A 782 14.73 29.63 -40.31
N VAL A 783 14.59 28.31 -40.32
CA VAL A 783 15.41 27.40 -41.10
C VAL A 783 14.89 27.36 -42.54
N TYR A 784 13.57 27.28 -42.67
CA TYR A 784 12.89 27.29 -43.94
C TYR A 784 11.45 27.80 -43.81
N MET A 785 10.89 28.42 -44.83
CA MET A 785 9.47 28.73 -44.96
C MET A 785 9.01 28.78 -46.40
N ALA A 786 7.81 28.33 -46.65
CA ALA A 786 7.19 28.36 -47.94
C ALA A 786 5.68 28.66 -47.88
N PRO A 787 5.15 29.55 -48.73
CA PRO A 787 3.72 29.80 -48.80
C PRO A 787 3.01 28.61 -49.55
N ASN A 788 1.70 28.56 -49.34
CA ASN A 788 0.85 27.66 -50.07
C ASN A 788 1.00 27.92 -51.59
N GLY A 789 0.89 26.86 -52.41
CA GLY A 789 1.14 26.90 -53.84
C GLY A 789 2.58 26.65 -54.23
N THR A 790 3.54 26.67 -53.27
CA THR A 790 4.94 26.35 -53.54
C THR A 790 5.09 24.87 -53.97
N ARG A 791 5.91 24.61 -55.01
CA ARG A 791 6.30 23.25 -55.36
C ARG A 791 7.63 22.88 -54.71
N LEU A 792 7.58 21.95 -53.77
CA LEU A 792 8.75 21.44 -53.05
C LEU A 792 9.26 20.17 -53.78
N GLY A 793 10.16 20.36 -54.78
CA GLY A 793 10.66 19.23 -55.58
C GLY A 793 9.58 18.42 -56.29
N GLY A 794 8.45 19.06 -56.61
CA GLY A 794 7.30 18.38 -57.23
C GLY A 794 6.05 18.31 -56.31
N TRP A 795 6.21 18.22 -55.00
CA TRP A 795 5.12 18.24 -54.03
C TRP A 795 4.48 19.61 -53.96
N LEU A 796 3.18 19.68 -54.15
CA LEU A 796 2.45 20.94 -54.03
C LEU A 796 2.07 21.20 -52.55
N LEU A 797 2.64 22.20 -51.97
CA LEU A 797 2.30 22.59 -50.61
C LEU A 797 0.92 23.27 -50.58
N ASN A 798 0.02 22.73 -49.80
CA ASN A 798 -1.28 23.31 -49.49
C ASN A 798 -1.66 22.95 -48.03
N SER A 799 -1.54 23.86 -47.12
CA SER A 799 -1.80 23.60 -45.72
C SER A 799 -3.24 23.20 -45.38
N GLY A 800 -4.20 23.46 -46.29
CA GLY A 800 -5.56 23.00 -46.17
C GLY A 800 -5.74 21.48 -46.48
N ASP A 801 -4.86 20.93 -47.31
CA ASP A 801 -4.94 19.54 -47.77
C ASP A 801 -3.77 18.67 -47.27
N ASN A 802 -2.69 19.29 -46.84
CA ASN A 802 -1.50 18.58 -46.39
C ASN A 802 -1.54 18.30 -44.87
N THR A 803 -1.08 17.14 -44.49
CA THR A 803 -0.94 16.76 -43.06
C THR A 803 0.45 16.18 -42.86
N VAL A 804 1.22 16.75 -41.96
CA VAL A 804 2.46 16.15 -41.47
C VAL A 804 2.12 14.91 -40.65
N ARG A 805 2.70 13.77 -41.01
CA ARG A 805 2.44 12.47 -40.39
C ARG A 805 3.51 12.08 -39.38
N LEU A 806 4.77 12.22 -39.77
CA LEU A 806 5.94 11.87 -38.95
C LEU A 806 7.10 12.81 -39.29
N ILE A 807 8.03 12.96 -38.36
CA ILE A 807 9.31 13.63 -38.50
C ILE A 807 10.38 12.68 -37.99
N ALA A 808 11.32 12.26 -38.83
CA ALA A 808 12.35 11.31 -38.47
C ALA A 808 13.47 11.25 -39.51
N ASP A 809 14.69 10.92 -39.11
CA ASP A 809 15.84 10.67 -39.97
C ASP A 809 15.68 9.33 -40.68
N LEU A 810 15.12 9.34 -41.89
CA LEU A 810 14.76 8.12 -42.64
C LEU A 810 15.89 7.61 -43.51
N ASP A 811 16.89 8.43 -43.83
CA ASP A 811 18.03 8.02 -44.67
C ASP A 811 19.36 7.94 -43.89
N GLY A 812 19.36 8.31 -42.59
CA GLY A 812 20.47 8.08 -41.68
C GLY A 812 21.58 9.10 -41.77
N ASP A 813 21.33 10.28 -42.34
CA ASP A 813 22.34 11.34 -42.48
C ASP A 813 22.37 12.30 -41.26
N GLY A 814 21.51 12.08 -40.28
CA GLY A 814 21.41 12.85 -39.04
C GLY A 814 20.48 14.04 -39.11
N MET A 815 19.81 14.27 -40.26
CA MET A 815 18.77 15.29 -40.44
C MET A 815 17.41 14.61 -40.62
N ASP A 816 16.40 15.18 -39.96
CA ASP A 816 15.06 14.59 -40.03
C ASP A 816 14.31 14.95 -41.33
N GLU A 817 13.62 13.99 -41.92
CA GLU A 817 12.66 14.17 -42.98
C GLU A 817 11.25 14.38 -42.44
N ILE A 818 10.40 15.05 -43.21
CA ILE A 818 8.96 15.20 -42.95
C ILE A 818 8.18 14.25 -43.87
N VAL A 819 7.50 13.29 -43.25
CA VAL A 819 6.50 12.48 -43.99
C VAL A 819 5.19 13.27 -44.01
N ILE A 820 4.73 13.62 -45.19
CA ILE A 820 3.54 14.44 -45.43
C ILE A 820 2.52 13.70 -46.28
N SER A 821 1.25 13.89 -46.02
CA SER A 821 0.17 13.32 -46.88
C SER A 821 -0.76 14.41 -47.41
N SER A 822 -1.38 14.12 -48.54
CA SER A 822 -2.43 14.93 -49.15
C SER A 822 -3.47 14.01 -49.81
N PRO A 823 -4.60 14.50 -50.30
CA PRO A 823 -5.55 13.68 -51.06
C PRO A 823 -4.93 12.97 -52.29
N TRP A 824 -3.79 13.42 -52.78
CA TRP A 824 -3.06 12.78 -53.88
C TRP A 824 -2.30 11.52 -53.45
N GLY A 825 -1.71 11.53 -52.22
CA GLY A 825 -0.86 10.44 -51.71
C GLY A 825 0.04 10.88 -50.58
N ILE A 826 1.23 10.30 -50.48
CA ILE A 826 2.25 10.59 -49.45
C ILE A 826 3.55 11.08 -50.10
N GLY A 827 4.24 12.00 -49.37
CA GLY A 827 5.53 12.54 -49.74
C GLY A 827 6.52 12.46 -48.61
N VAL A 828 7.81 12.41 -48.93
CA VAL A 828 8.91 12.58 -47.96
C VAL A 828 9.66 13.83 -48.35
N LEU A 829 9.67 14.81 -47.46
CA LEU A 829 10.33 16.11 -47.67
C LEU A 829 11.64 16.16 -46.86
N LYS A 830 12.71 16.61 -47.49
CA LYS A 830 14.05 16.74 -46.88
C LYS A 830 14.64 18.11 -47.14
N MET A 831 15.44 18.63 -46.20
CA MET A 831 16.25 19.82 -46.41
C MET A 831 17.47 19.48 -47.29
N VAL A 832 17.56 20.09 -48.45
CA VAL A 832 18.69 19.91 -49.39
C VAL A 832 19.18 21.28 -49.83
N GLY A 833 20.42 21.61 -49.49
CA GLY A 833 21.03 22.89 -49.86
C GLY A 833 20.28 24.13 -49.32
N GLY A 834 19.67 24.01 -48.20
CA GLY A 834 18.90 25.10 -47.54
C GLY A 834 17.46 25.25 -48.04
N ALA A 835 16.96 24.34 -48.85
CA ALA A 835 15.59 24.32 -49.36
C ALA A 835 14.91 22.98 -49.05
N LEU A 836 13.65 23.05 -48.64
CA LEU A 836 12.84 21.86 -48.41
C LEU A 836 12.38 21.34 -49.78
N THR A 837 12.65 20.05 -50.05
CA THR A 837 12.32 19.40 -51.31
C THR A 837 11.78 18.00 -51.11
N SER A 838 10.90 17.52 -51.96
CA SER A 838 10.47 16.12 -51.91
C SER A 838 11.54 15.19 -52.45
N VAL A 839 11.97 14.24 -51.63
CA VAL A 839 12.90 13.16 -51.99
C VAL A 839 12.15 11.90 -52.39
N ALA A 840 10.91 11.70 -52.00
CA ALA A 840 10.04 10.64 -52.42
C ALA A 840 8.59 11.13 -52.55
N MET A 841 7.86 10.67 -53.56
CA MET A 841 6.44 10.98 -53.75
C MET A 841 5.73 9.74 -54.26
N HIS A 842 4.63 9.37 -53.61
CA HIS A 842 3.87 8.16 -53.93
C HIS A 842 2.38 8.48 -54.01
N PRO A 843 1.76 8.37 -55.21
CA PRO A 843 0.33 8.55 -55.34
C PRO A 843 -0.46 7.42 -54.62
N ASN A 844 -1.70 7.73 -54.25
CA ASN A 844 -2.61 6.69 -53.79
C ASN A 844 -2.72 5.56 -54.82
N ALA A 845 -2.88 4.33 -54.36
CA ALA A 845 -2.90 3.09 -55.11
C ALA A 845 -1.54 2.63 -55.70
N GLU A 846 -0.43 3.35 -55.51
CA GLU A 846 0.89 2.85 -55.83
C GLU A 846 1.24 1.64 -54.97
N ASN A 847 1.88 0.63 -55.55
CA ASN A 847 2.36 -0.55 -54.84
C ASN A 847 3.86 -0.42 -54.54
N LEU A 848 4.19 -0.38 -53.25
CA LEU A 848 5.54 -0.31 -52.73
C LEU A 848 6.02 -1.68 -52.20
N GLY A 849 6.21 -2.65 -53.11
CA GLY A 849 6.64 -3.98 -52.69
C GLY A 849 5.58 -4.77 -51.91
N GLY A 850 4.31 -4.57 -52.29
CA GLY A 850 3.16 -5.18 -51.60
C GLY A 850 2.46 -4.32 -50.54
N TYR A 851 2.92 -3.12 -50.31
CA TYR A 851 2.17 -2.09 -49.60
C TYR A 851 1.47 -1.16 -50.60
N THR A 852 0.16 -1.08 -50.57
CA THR A 852 -0.61 -0.17 -51.41
C THR A 852 -0.78 1.16 -50.73
N VAL A 853 -0.26 2.23 -51.28
CA VAL A 853 -0.29 3.57 -50.69
C VAL A 853 -1.71 4.09 -50.57
N HIS A 854 -2.04 4.61 -49.42
CA HIS A 854 -3.25 5.42 -49.24
C HIS A 854 -3.03 6.45 -48.15
N ASN A 855 -3.42 7.69 -48.42
CA ASN A 855 -3.23 8.82 -47.52
C ASN A 855 -4.01 8.71 -46.17
N SER A 856 -5.02 7.84 -46.10
CA SER A 856 -5.78 7.57 -44.89
C SER A 856 -5.19 6.48 -43.99
N HIS A 857 -4.14 5.79 -44.43
CA HIS A 857 -3.51 4.76 -43.61
C HIS A 857 -2.89 5.37 -42.34
N THR A 858 -2.82 4.56 -41.26
CA THR A 858 -2.26 4.99 -40.00
C THR A 858 -0.75 4.83 -39.99
N PHE A 859 -0.04 5.94 -40.00
CA PHE A 859 1.40 6.00 -39.73
C PHE A 859 1.59 5.99 -38.21
N ALA A 860 2.01 4.84 -37.70
CA ALA A 860 2.00 4.62 -36.25
C ALA A 860 3.23 5.21 -35.55
N LEU A 861 4.40 5.02 -36.14
CA LEU A 861 5.68 5.51 -35.58
C LEU A 861 6.77 5.45 -36.67
N ALA A 862 7.87 6.16 -36.39
CA ALA A 862 9.16 5.96 -37.06
C ALA A 862 10.26 5.84 -36.04
N ASP A 863 11.06 4.76 -36.09
CA ASP A 863 12.17 4.51 -35.17
C ASP A 863 13.19 3.55 -35.80
N ASN A 864 14.33 3.36 -35.12
CA ASN A 864 15.37 2.41 -35.53
C ASN A 864 14.93 0.96 -35.34
N LEU A 865 13.98 0.50 -36.14
CA LEU A 865 13.43 -0.87 -36.04
C LEU A 865 14.38 -1.94 -36.56
N ARG A 866 15.43 -1.53 -37.23
CA ARG A 866 16.52 -2.37 -37.76
C ARG A 866 17.85 -1.86 -37.26
N LYS A 867 18.84 -2.73 -37.31
CA LYS A 867 20.21 -2.34 -37.05
C LYS A 867 20.71 -1.39 -38.15
N GLY A 868 20.93 -0.14 -37.85
CA GLY A 868 21.35 0.93 -38.73
C GLY A 868 21.19 2.27 -38.05
N VAL A 869 21.40 3.33 -38.79
CA VAL A 869 21.18 4.72 -38.31
C VAL A 869 19.87 5.27 -38.89
N GLU A 870 19.43 4.75 -40.04
CA GLU A 870 18.17 5.13 -40.66
C GLU A 870 16.96 4.60 -39.88
N LYS A 871 15.94 5.44 -39.70
CA LYS A 871 14.68 5.05 -39.06
C LYS A 871 13.70 4.46 -40.09
N GLN A 872 12.88 3.53 -39.65
CA GLN A 872 11.85 2.91 -40.46
C GLN A 872 10.46 3.32 -39.96
N ILE A 873 9.52 3.39 -40.90
CA ILE A 873 8.14 3.77 -40.63
C ILE A 873 7.28 2.52 -40.44
N LEU A 874 6.50 2.44 -39.38
CA LEU A 874 5.41 1.46 -39.26
C LEU A 874 4.09 2.06 -39.75
N VAL A 875 3.48 1.38 -40.68
CA VAL A 875 2.13 1.70 -41.22
C VAL A 875 1.22 0.50 -40.98
N MET A 876 0.01 0.78 -40.51
CA MET A 876 -1.02 -0.25 -40.34
C MET A 876 -2.21 0.05 -41.24
N ASP A 877 -2.62 -0.98 -42.00
CA ASP A 877 -3.80 -0.94 -42.88
C ASP A 877 -4.65 -2.22 -42.75
N GLY A 878 -5.67 -2.39 -43.55
CA GLY A 878 -6.51 -3.59 -43.53
C GLY A 878 -5.80 -4.89 -43.90
N ALA A 879 -4.65 -4.83 -44.59
CA ALA A 879 -3.85 -5.99 -44.95
C ALA A 879 -2.92 -6.45 -43.84
N GLY A 880 -2.47 -5.54 -42.97
CA GLY A 880 -1.54 -5.88 -41.92
C GLY A 880 -0.71 -4.71 -41.39
N ILE A 881 0.44 -5.05 -40.80
CA ILE A 881 1.46 -4.11 -40.34
C ILE A 881 2.62 -4.14 -41.31
N HIS A 882 2.94 -3.00 -41.89
CA HIS A 882 4.02 -2.82 -42.88
C HIS A 882 5.15 -2.00 -42.27
N MET A 883 6.39 -2.43 -42.42
CA MET A 883 7.57 -1.64 -42.18
C MET A 883 8.12 -1.08 -43.46
N LEU A 884 8.19 0.24 -43.59
CA LEU A 884 8.70 0.94 -44.75
C LEU A 884 10.06 1.59 -44.44
N GLY A 885 10.96 1.58 -45.40
CA GLY A 885 12.22 2.33 -45.33
C GLY A 885 12.40 3.20 -46.54
N LEU A 886 13.11 4.30 -46.40
CA LEU A 886 13.51 5.14 -47.56
C LEU A 886 14.75 4.54 -48.18
N THR A 887 14.66 4.20 -49.47
CA THR A 887 15.78 3.66 -50.24
C THR A 887 15.97 4.52 -51.49
N GLY A 888 17.01 5.36 -51.48
CA GLY A 888 17.19 6.39 -52.47
C GLY A 888 16.04 7.40 -52.43
N ASN A 889 15.28 7.47 -53.52
CA ASN A 889 14.14 8.39 -53.65
C ASN A 889 12.76 7.68 -53.56
N ARG A 890 12.71 6.53 -52.93
CA ARG A 890 11.48 5.73 -52.86
C ARG A 890 11.31 5.08 -51.49
N LEU A 891 10.08 5.09 -50.97
CA LEU A 891 9.70 4.21 -49.86
C LEU A 891 9.54 2.79 -50.36
N THR A 892 10.05 1.83 -49.62
CA THR A 892 9.96 0.40 -49.92
C THR A 892 9.53 -0.39 -48.71
N ARG A 893 8.72 -1.43 -48.91
CA ARG A 893 8.36 -2.33 -47.79
C ARG A 893 9.51 -3.27 -47.47
N LEU A 894 9.97 -3.21 -46.24
CA LEU A 894 11.08 -3.99 -45.69
C LEU A 894 10.61 -5.23 -44.93
N ALA A 895 9.49 -5.14 -44.23
CA ALA A 895 8.88 -6.23 -43.48
C ALA A 895 7.35 -6.12 -43.50
N PHE A 896 6.69 -7.24 -43.24
CA PHE A 896 5.25 -7.33 -43.28
C PHE A 896 4.72 -8.40 -42.31
N ALA A 897 3.69 -8.04 -41.55
CA ALA A 897 2.91 -8.95 -40.72
C ALA A 897 1.45 -8.91 -41.21
N ALA A 898 0.98 -9.98 -41.83
CA ALA A 898 -0.36 -10.00 -42.43
C ALA A 898 -1.46 -10.03 -41.35
N ASN A 899 -2.56 -9.37 -41.61
CA ASN A 899 -3.76 -9.44 -40.78
C ASN A 899 -4.24 -10.91 -40.65
N GLY A 900 -4.66 -11.32 -39.45
CA GLY A 900 -5.02 -12.70 -39.14
C GLY A 900 -3.83 -13.64 -38.87
N THR A 901 -2.59 -13.21 -39.07
CA THR A 901 -1.40 -14.04 -38.83
C THR A 901 -1.09 -14.10 -37.32
N ARG A 902 -0.65 -15.28 -36.87
CA ARG A 902 -0.12 -15.45 -35.49
C ARG A 902 1.40 -15.31 -35.48
N ILE A 903 1.92 -14.35 -34.71
CA ILE A 903 3.36 -14.07 -34.54
C ILE A 903 3.75 -14.36 -33.12
N ASP A 904 4.53 -15.41 -32.89
CA ASP A 904 4.98 -15.84 -31.56
C ASP A 904 3.85 -15.88 -30.48
N GLY A 905 2.63 -16.21 -30.95
CA GLY A 905 1.44 -16.28 -30.11
C GLY A 905 0.47 -15.10 -30.26
N TRP A 906 0.91 -13.91 -30.62
CA TRP A 906 0.04 -12.77 -30.90
C TRP A 906 -0.66 -12.86 -32.24
N VAL A 907 -1.96 -12.60 -32.28
CA VAL A 907 -2.71 -12.54 -33.56
C VAL A 907 -2.79 -11.08 -34.01
N ILE A 908 -2.30 -10.82 -35.24
CA ILE A 908 -2.43 -9.49 -35.83
C ILE A 908 -3.90 -9.30 -36.22
N ASP A 909 -4.52 -8.30 -35.63
CA ASP A 909 -5.89 -7.88 -35.94
C ASP A 909 -5.91 -6.35 -36.08
N THR A 910 -5.82 -5.90 -37.31
CA THR A 910 -5.67 -4.46 -37.58
C THR A 910 -6.92 -3.64 -37.25
N SER A 911 -8.06 -4.27 -37.05
CA SER A 911 -9.27 -3.60 -36.59
C SER A 911 -9.21 -3.25 -35.09
N ASN A 912 -8.56 -4.09 -34.31
CA ASN A 912 -8.51 -4.00 -32.86
C ASN A 912 -7.12 -3.66 -32.29
N ASN A 913 -6.06 -3.85 -33.07
CA ASN A 913 -4.72 -3.53 -32.67
C ASN A 913 -4.44 -2.01 -32.75
N ARG A 914 -3.60 -1.53 -31.83
CA ARG A 914 -3.05 -0.18 -31.83
C ARG A 914 -1.55 -0.27 -31.61
N LEU A 915 -0.77 0.49 -32.37
CA LEU A 915 0.67 0.51 -32.29
C LEU A 915 1.14 1.80 -31.60
N GLN A 916 2.18 1.69 -30.77
CA GLN A 916 2.82 2.81 -30.10
C GLN A 916 4.34 2.59 -30.06
N PRO A 917 5.17 3.66 -30.09
CA PRO A 917 6.61 3.52 -29.95
C PRO A 917 6.99 3.06 -28.54
N ALA A 918 8.09 2.33 -28.43
CA ALA A 918 8.65 1.83 -27.18
C ALA A 918 10.15 2.14 -27.00
N GLY A 919 10.83 2.56 -28.09
CA GLY A 919 12.27 2.69 -28.11
C GLY A 919 13.00 1.35 -27.94
N ASP A 920 14.30 1.39 -27.75
CA ASP A 920 15.12 0.19 -27.57
C ASP A 920 14.95 -0.37 -26.15
N MET A 921 13.95 -1.21 -25.92
CA MET A 921 13.69 -1.86 -24.63
C MET A 921 14.66 -3.03 -24.33
N LYS A 922 15.30 -3.59 -25.36
CA LYS A 922 16.24 -4.72 -25.24
C LYS A 922 17.68 -4.29 -25.02
N GLY A 923 18.04 -3.05 -25.37
CA GLY A 923 19.40 -2.54 -25.35
C GLY A 923 20.28 -3.07 -26.49
N ASP A 924 19.67 -3.48 -27.60
CA ASP A 924 20.39 -3.99 -28.75
C ASP A 924 20.50 -2.97 -29.91
N ARG A 925 20.12 -1.71 -29.64
CA ARG A 925 20.06 -0.57 -30.55
C ARG A 925 19.04 -0.71 -31.67
N MET A 926 18.08 -1.60 -31.50
CA MET A 926 16.88 -1.69 -32.32
C MET A 926 15.67 -1.36 -31.48
N ALA A 927 14.82 -0.50 -31.99
CA ALA A 927 13.62 -0.11 -31.27
C ALA A 927 12.54 -1.21 -31.33
N GLU A 928 11.86 -1.39 -30.24
CA GLU A 928 10.61 -2.14 -30.14
C GLU A 928 9.41 -1.21 -30.29
N PHE A 929 8.26 -1.82 -30.47
CA PHE A 929 6.98 -1.13 -30.44
C PHE A 929 5.94 -1.91 -29.62
N VAL A 930 5.06 -1.17 -29.00
CA VAL A 930 3.94 -1.74 -28.27
C VAL A 930 2.81 -2.02 -29.23
N ILE A 931 2.23 -3.21 -29.15
CA ILE A 931 0.96 -3.54 -29.76
C ILE A 931 -0.09 -3.78 -28.66
N ARG A 932 -1.23 -3.13 -28.77
CA ARG A 932 -2.33 -3.29 -27.85
C ARG A 932 -3.58 -3.75 -28.55
N SER A 933 -4.38 -4.55 -27.84
CA SER A 933 -5.69 -5.00 -28.27
C SER A 933 -6.64 -5.07 -27.07
N PRO A 934 -7.95 -5.27 -27.26
CA PRO A 934 -8.86 -5.58 -26.15
C PRO A 934 -8.44 -6.82 -25.35
N TRP A 935 -7.63 -7.71 -25.94
CA TRP A 935 -7.11 -8.90 -25.27
C TRP A 935 -5.97 -8.57 -24.29
N GLY A 936 -5.05 -7.67 -24.64
CA GLY A 936 -3.87 -7.41 -23.82
C GLY A 936 -2.83 -6.51 -24.49
N ILE A 937 -1.58 -6.65 -24.07
CA ILE A 937 -0.41 -5.91 -24.53
C ILE A 937 0.66 -6.88 -25.07
N GLY A 938 1.35 -6.47 -26.14
CA GLY A 938 2.53 -7.16 -26.65
C GLY A 938 3.67 -6.17 -26.91
N ILE A 939 4.89 -6.62 -26.74
CA ILE A 939 6.11 -5.91 -27.17
C ILE A 939 6.62 -6.62 -28.43
N MET A 940 6.63 -5.88 -29.49
CA MET A 940 7.04 -6.36 -30.81
C MET A 940 8.29 -5.65 -31.31
N GLY A 941 8.99 -6.28 -32.16
CA GLY A 941 10.12 -5.70 -32.90
C GLY A 941 10.41 -6.49 -34.17
N VAL A 942 11.56 -6.25 -34.77
CA VAL A 942 11.99 -6.88 -36.00
C VAL A 942 13.29 -7.63 -35.76
N ASP A 943 13.40 -8.87 -36.21
CA ASP A 943 14.64 -9.62 -36.07
C ASP A 943 15.66 -9.28 -37.19
N ALA A 944 16.88 -9.77 -37.07
CA ALA A 944 17.94 -9.55 -38.03
C ALA A 944 17.60 -10.04 -39.46
N ALA A 945 16.57 -10.87 -39.62
CA ALA A 945 16.06 -11.34 -40.90
C ALA A 945 14.87 -10.52 -41.44
N ASN A 946 14.61 -9.36 -40.85
CA ASN A 946 13.47 -8.48 -41.13
C ASN A 946 12.10 -9.13 -40.91
N ARG A 947 11.98 -10.06 -39.96
CA ARG A 947 10.71 -10.65 -39.58
C ARG A 947 10.16 -9.99 -38.34
N VAL A 948 8.91 -9.64 -38.36
CA VAL A 948 8.22 -9.13 -37.17
C VAL A 948 8.13 -10.25 -36.13
N ARG A 949 8.48 -9.95 -34.89
CA ARG A 949 8.49 -10.86 -33.72
C ARG A 949 7.71 -10.27 -32.58
N CYS A 950 7.17 -11.14 -31.74
CA CYS A 950 6.59 -10.76 -30.45
C CYS A 950 7.51 -11.26 -29.33
N TYR A 951 8.19 -10.35 -28.65
CA TYR A 951 9.15 -10.67 -27.60
C TYR A 951 8.49 -10.93 -26.25
N SER A 952 7.35 -10.31 -26.01
CA SER A 952 6.55 -10.53 -24.81
C SER A 952 5.09 -10.21 -25.10
N MET A 953 4.17 -10.97 -24.51
CA MET A 953 2.74 -10.68 -24.57
C MET A 953 2.05 -11.10 -23.29
N LEU A 954 1.07 -10.32 -22.88
CA LEU A 954 0.31 -10.56 -21.67
C LEU A 954 -1.17 -10.21 -21.88
N PRO A 955 -2.07 -11.08 -21.45
CA PRO A 955 -3.50 -10.74 -21.48
C PRO A 955 -3.83 -9.68 -20.42
N ASN A 956 -4.88 -8.92 -20.67
CA ASN A 956 -5.48 -8.10 -19.64
C ASN A 956 -5.86 -8.97 -18.43
N ASN A 957 -5.89 -8.36 -17.26
CA ASN A 957 -6.08 -9.02 -15.98
C ASN A 957 -4.90 -9.91 -15.55
N SER A 958 -3.71 -9.70 -16.12
CA SER A 958 -2.45 -10.30 -15.66
C SER A 958 -1.70 -9.36 -14.72
N MET A 959 -0.94 -9.96 -13.82
CA MET A 959 0.03 -9.23 -13.00
C MET A 959 1.38 -9.14 -13.73
N LEU A 960 1.93 -7.94 -13.77
CA LEU A 960 3.29 -7.59 -14.22
C LEU A 960 4.08 -7.22 -12.97
N ASN A 961 4.57 -8.17 -12.20
CA ASN A 961 5.06 -7.93 -10.85
C ASN A 961 3.97 -7.19 -10.02
N ASP A 962 4.17 -5.90 -9.80
CA ASP A 962 3.27 -5.08 -9.00
C ASP A 962 2.25 -4.26 -9.81
N TRP A 963 2.28 -4.32 -11.15
CA TRP A 963 1.29 -3.70 -12.01
C TRP A 963 0.22 -4.71 -12.45
N TYR A 964 -1.03 -4.40 -12.17
CA TYR A 964 -2.16 -5.17 -12.70
C TYR A 964 -2.64 -4.56 -14.02
N LEU A 965 -2.39 -5.30 -15.11
CA LEU A 965 -2.70 -4.84 -16.47
C LEU A 965 -4.19 -4.86 -16.76
N GLN A 966 -4.72 -3.76 -17.28
CA GLN A 966 -6.12 -3.63 -17.70
C GLN A 966 -6.20 -3.00 -19.11
N SER A 967 -7.33 -3.22 -19.77
CA SER A 967 -7.57 -2.68 -21.13
C SER A 967 -7.57 -1.14 -21.16
N GLY A 968 -7.93 -0.50 -20.03
CA GLY A 968 -7.93 0.94 -19.87
C GLY A 968 -6.58 1.58 -19.58
N ASP A 969 -5.53 0.81 -19.32
CA ASP A 969 -4.20 1.34 -19.04
C ASP A 969 -3.65 2.10 -20.25
N VAL A 970 -2.95 3.19 -20.01
CA VAL A 970 -2.40 4.05 -21.08
C VAL A 970 -0.88 4.11 -20.98
N ILE A 971 -0.19 3.69 -22.04
CA ILE A 971 1.22 3.99 -22.20
C ILE A 971 1.32 5.44 -22.67
N VAL A 972 2.00 6.26 -21.87
CA VAL A 972 2.08 7.71 -22.13
C VAL A 972 3.39 8.11 -22.80
N GLY A 973 4.37 7.21 -22.83
CA GLY A 973 5.63 7.41 -23.50
C GLY A 973 6.69 6.39 -23.07
N PHE A 974 7.90 6.62 -23.51
CA PHE A 974 9.08 5.82 -23.16
C PHE A 974 10.30 6.73 -22.98
N GLY A 975 11.27 6.24 -22.21
CA GLY A 975 12.50 6.98 -21.93
C GLY A 975 13.54 6.13 -21.21
N ASN A 976 14.69 6.75 -20.95
CA ASN A 976 15.70 6.21 -20.04
C ASN A 976 15.32 6.63 -18.62
N LEU A 977 14.40 5.89 -17.99
CA LEU A 977 13.80 6.30 -16.72
C LEU A 977 14.59 5.78 -15.51
N SER A 978 15.16 4.58 -15.59
CA SER A 978 15.79 3.90 -14.43
C SER A 978 17.32 3.95 -14.39
N GLY A 979 17.96 4.36 -15.48
CA GLY A 979 19.40 4.67 -15.51
C GLY A 979 20.40 3.52 -15.43
N GLY A 980 19.94 2.30 -15.46
CA GLY A 980 20.83 1.15 -15.30
C GLY A 980 21.46 0.63 -16.57
N THR A 981 20.96 1.02 -17.74
CA THR A 981 21.33 0.45 -19.06
C THR A 981 20.96 1.44 -20.16
N ASP A 982 21.48 1.23 -21.39
CA ASP A 982 21.03 1.96 -22.59
C ASP A 982 19.59 1.62 -23.02
N ARG A 983 18.86 0.87 -22.21
CA ARG A 983 17.49 0.41 -22.48
C ARG A 983 16.47 1.50 -22.20
N LYS A 984 15.41 1.49 -22.98
CA LYS A 984 14.25 2.34 -22.74
C LYS A 984 13.18 1.59 -21.98
N GLU A 985 12.50 2.29 -21.09
CA GLU A 985 11.34 1.80 -20.34
C GLU A 985 10.09 2.55 -20.74
N LEU A 986 8.94 1.90 -20.55
CA LEU A 986 7.63 2.49 -20.80
C LEU A 986 7.08 3.14 -19.55
N LEU A 987 6.54 4.33 -19.68
CA LEU A 987 5.75 4.97 -18.64
C LEU A 987 4.26 4.66 -18.87
N ILE A 988 3.62 4.05 -17.87
CA ILE A 988 2.23 3.61 -17.92
C ILE A 988 1.40 4.30 -16.85
N VAL A 989 0.18 4.67 -17.20
CA VAL A 989 -0.79 5.30 -16.30
C VAL A 989 -2.09 4.49 -16.32
N LYS A 990 -2.71 4.34 -15.17
CA LYS A 990 -4.02 3.72 -15.01
C LYS A 990 -5.08 4.79 -14.75
N PRO A 991 -5.76 5.30 -15.78
CA PRO A 991 -6.90 6.18 -15.57
C PRO A 991 -7.98 5.43 -14.78
N LEU A 992 -8.58 6.08 -13.78
CA LEU A 992 -9.78 5.52 -13.16
C LEU A 992 -10.85 5.31 -14.23
N LEU A 993 -11.28 4.08 -14.39
CA LEU A 993 -12.50 3.81 -15.13
C LEU A 993 -13.63 4.42 -14.29
N VAL A 994 -14.13 5.56 -14.71
CA VAL A 994 -15.42 6.07 -14.22
C VAL A 994 -16.44 5.05 -14.72
N GLY A 995 -16.87 4.15 -13.81
CA GLY A 995 -17.88 3.14 -14.06
C GLY A 995 -19.28 3.75 -14.21
#